data_f8b1b3b59a25ea77cce92e544b18e066
#
_entry.id   f8b1b3b59a25ea77cce92e544b18e066
#
_cell.length_a   1.000
_cell.length_b   1.000
_cell.length_c   1.000
_cell.angle_alpha   90.00
_cell.angle_beta   90.00
_cell.angle_gamma   90.00
#
_symmetry.space_group_name_H-M   'P 1'
#
loop_
_entity.id
_entity.type
_entity.pdbx_description
1 polymer ?
#
loop_
_entity_poly.entity_id
_entity_poly.type
_entity_poly.pdbx_seq_one_letter_code
_entity_poly.pdbx_strand_id
1 'polypeptide(L)'
;MRCRSFIIALALILMPLMLCGQTATVSGTITDARSGETLIGATVVDMRSGKGAVSNMAGHYSLTLPRDSVTLRVSFVGYEPQEVRLLMDRSREVHVSLVPSLLLQEVTITAERPGDLRSSQMSAVQVTMEKIRSVPVLFGEADLIKALQLLPGVQSGSEGGSGMYVRGGGPDENLFLLDGVPLYNVTHLGGFFSAFNTDAVKNVTLYKGSFPARFGGRLSAVLDVTQNNGNDKELHGNLSVGLISAKCNLEGPIVRERTTFSFSFRRTYAELFIIPLALSLNKNSLAGTSTSDGGTDAADYDAGYYFYDFNARVTHKFSDRSRLHASFYMGDDKLHGAIHTVNADDEDVDLGFSSLWGNIVASLRWNYAMSPKLFLNVTGSFSRYRNVIVGSVVKQPTAGDHNASTIEGDYTSGIREGSLRADFDYTPSPEHSVRFGGGVTRHWFSPEVATASIDYFDSLLMNDTLHHTLDIGSSMVMANTFTLFGEDDWSVSDALKVNYGLHLSCFRLSDTVYPSLQPRLSARLLLTPDLSVKVGYAAMTQYVHLLSTTSVTLPTDLWMPVTRRVLPMRSHQVAGGVSYSLSGIADFSAEVYYKHMDNLLEYRDGATLLGSYDAWENLVCMGRGWSYGVEILVQREVGRLTGWVGYTWSRTMRLFDRKGQELNNGEPFPAKYDRRHDLSVVLNYKLSERVDFNVTWVYSSGNAASLATQSYPIAQEESDDYDHMGRRGAVNYIEGRNNYRMPDYHRLDVGVNFHKKFKRARRCINVSIYNVYNRQNPYMLYRSSRDTYAHYPSALVQLSLFPILPSVAYTLYF
;
A
#
# COMPACT_ATOMS: atom_id res chain seq x y z
N MET A 1 52.91 11.44 -20.57
CA MET A 1 52.84 11.90 -19.18
C MET A 1 51.46 11.64 -18.51
N ARG A 2 50.34 11.64 -19.22
CA ARG A 2 48.98 11.47 -18.62
C ARG A 2 48.67 10.08 -18.06
N CYS A 3 49.25 8.98 -18.61
CA CYS A 3 49.02 7.62 -18.09
C CYS A 3 49.71 7.34 -16.74
N ARG A 4 50.87 7.96 -16.46
CA ARG A 4 51.57 7.74 -15.19
C ARG A 4 50.87 8.42 -14.02
N SER A 5 50.18 9.55 -14.23
CA SER A 5 49.41 10.24 -13.19
C SER A 5 48.13 9.47 -12.83
N PHE A 6 47.53 8.78 -13.80
CA PHE A 6 46.35 7.95 -13.56
C PHE A 6 46.68 6.69 -12.74
N ILE A 7 47.83 6.06 -13.04
CA ILE A 7 48.31 4.89 -12.28
C ILE A 7 48.68 5.25 -10.84
N ILE A 8 49.28 6.44 -10.64
CA ILE A 8 49.63 6.95 -9.30
C ILE A 8 48.37 7.32 -8.52
N ALA A 9 47.37 7.93 -9.16
CA ALA A 9 46.09 8.24 -8.53
C ALA A 9 45.32 6.96 -8.17
N LEU A 10 45.33 5.95 -9.03
CA LEU A 10 44.73 4.63 -8.77
C LEU A 10 45.51 3.89 -7.67
N ALA A 11 46.84 3.98 -7.63
CA ALA A 11 47.65 3.39 -6.56
C ALA A 11 47.43 4.08 -5.21
N LEU A 12 47.24 5.42 -5.20
CA LEU A 12 46.91 6.18 -3.99
C LEU A 12 45.49 5.91 -3.48
N ILE A 13 44.56 5.60 -4.36
CA ILE A 13 43.18 5.17 -3.99
C ILE A 13 43.19 3.73 -3.45
N LEU A 14 44.12 2.89 -3.91
CA LEU A 14 44.27 1.49 -3.45
C LEU A 14 45.19 1.34 -2.23
N MET A 15 45.93 2.37 -1.85
CA MET A 15 46.87 2.33 -0.70
C MET A 15 46.21 2.21 0.69
N PRO A 16 44.97 2.69 0.98
CA PRO A 16 44.32 2.44 2.28
C PRO A 16 43.89 0.98 2.52
N LEU A 17 43.96 0.13 1.50
CA LEU A 17 43.60 -1.28 1.65
C LEU A 17 44.66 -2.14 2.38
N MET A 18 45.83 -1.60 2.69
CA MET A 18 46.93 -2.36 3.31
C MET A 18 47.14 -2.11 4.80
N LEU A 19 46.37 -1.20 5.44
CA LEU A 19 46.41 -0.97 6.91
C LEU A 19 45.22 -1.65 7.63
N CYS A 20 44.84 -2.87 7.22
CA CYS A 20 43.90 -3.64 7.99
C CYS A 20 44.59 -4.19 9.25
N GLY A 21 44.32 -3.59 10.41
CA GLY A 21 44.49 -4.21 11.71
C GLY A 21 43.85 -5.62 11.65
N GLN A 22 44.38 -6.58 12.39
CA GLN A 22 43.89 -7.96 12.40
C GLN A 22 42.40 -7.95 12.87
N THR A 23 41.47 -8.00 11.95
CA THR A 23 40.03 -8.07 12.21
C THR A 23 39.52 -9.50 12.01
N ALA A 24 38.46 -9.84 12.72
CA ALA A 24 37.71 -11.08 12.55
C ALA A 24 36.21 -10.75 12.43
N THR A 25 35.48 -11.56 11.68
CA THR A 25 34.05 -11.33 11.47
C THR A 25 33.24 -12.36 12.25
N VAL A 26 32.29 -11.90 13.05
CA VAL A 26 31.23 -12.74 13.59
C VAL A 26 29.99 -12.60 12.70
N SER A 27 29.45 -13.71 12.27
CA SER A 27 28.23 -13.77 11.46
C SER A 27 27.32 -14.88 11.94
N GLY A 28 26.05 -14.83 11.58
CA GLY A 28 25.10 -15.87 11.98
C GLY A 28 23.66 -15.42 11.77
N THR A 29 22.73 -16.19 12.29
CA THR A 29 21.30 -15.88 12.23
C THR A 29 20.74 -15.64 13.62
N ILE A 30 19.82 -14.68 13.71
CA ILE A 30 19.07 -14.38 14.93
C ILE A 30 17.66 -14.93 14.75
N THR A 31 17.22 -15.74 15.71
CA THR A 31 15.93 -16.43 15.67
C THR A 31 15.13 -16.21 16.95
N ASP A 32 13.83 -16.40 16.86
CA ASP A 32 12.95 -16.53 18.03
C ASP A 32 13.15 -17.89 18.69
N ALA A 33 13.40 -17.91 19.99
CA ALA A 33 13.66 -19.16 20.73
C ALA A 33 12.43 -20.09 20.82
N ARG A 34 11.20 -19.58 20.63
CA ARG A 34 9.97 -20.37 20.70
C ARG A 34 9.52 -20.89 19.33
N SER A 35 9.62 -20.08 18.30
CA SER A 35 9.15 -20.41 16.96
C SER A 35 10.27 -20.87 16.02
N GLY A 36 11.54 -20.61 16.34
CA GLY A 36 12.68 -20.81 15.44
C GLY A 36 12.72 -19.83 14.27
N GLU A 37 11.75 -18.95 14.19
CA GLU A 37 11.61 -17.98 13.12
C GLU A 37 12.73 -16.92 13.16
N THR A 38 13.25 -16.52 11.99
CA THR A 38 14.31 -15.52 11.90
C THR A 38 13.81 -14.12 12.28
N LEU A 39 14.57 -13.39 13.08
CA LEU A 39 14.26 -12.02 13.51
C LEU A 39 14.93 -11.03 12.56
N ILE A 40 14.11 -10.24 11.85
CA ILE A 40 14.52 -9.21 10.89
C ILE A 40 14.66 -7.89 11.63
N GLY A 41 15.80 -7.21 11.50
CA GLY A 41 16.03 -5.94 12.17
C GLY A 41 16.52 -6.08 13.63
N ALA A 42 16.86 -7.28 14.09
CA ALA A 42 17.49 -7.48 15.38
C ALA A 42 18.91 -6.87 15.40
N THR A 43 19.27 -6.24 16.48
CA THR A 43 20.52 -5.51 16.64
C THR A 43 21.57 -6.34 17.36
N VAL A 44 22.78 -6.38 16.83
CA VAL A 44 23.96 -6.99 17.45
C VAL A 44 24.99 -5.91 17.69
N VAL A 45 25.36 -5.63 18.94
CA VAL A 45 26.29 -4.56 19.29
C VAL A 45 27.40 -5.11 20.16
N ASP A 46 28.64 -4.74 19.85
CA ASP A 46 29.76 -4.96 20.76
C ASP A 46 29.72 -3.91 21.87
N MET A 47 29.57 -4.37 23.10
CA MET A 47 29.43 -3.53 24.29
C MET A 47 30.66 -2.65 24.58
N ARG A 48 31.83 -3.03 24.08
CA ARG A 48 33.05 -2.29 24.28
C ARG A 48 33.27 -1.17 23.27
N SER A 49 33.10 -1.47 22.01
CA SER A 49 33.33 -0.50 20.91
C SER A 49 32.08 0.27 20.51
N GLY A 50 30.87 -0.17 20.93
CA GLY A 50 29.60 0.38 20.47
C GLY A 50 29.28 0.09 19.00
N LYS A 51 30.14 -0.62 18.26
CA LYS A 51 29.93 -1.00 16.87
C LYS A 51 28.89 -2.11 16.79
N GLY A 52 28.01 -2.02 15.81
CA GLY A 52 26.92 -2.97 15.68
C GLY A 52 26.51 -3.25 14.25
N ALA A 53 25.75 -4.33 14.10
CA ALA A 53 25.10 -4.74 12.87
C ALA A 53 23.62 -5.01 13.13
N VAL A 54 22.81 -4.92 12.07
CA VAL A 54 21.38 -5.24 12.11
C VAL A 54 21.13 -6.46 11.25
N SER A 55 20.31 -7.39 11.71
CA SER A 55 19.96 -8.57 10.93
C SER A 55 19.13 -8.21 9.70
N ASN A 56 19.47 -8.81 8.56
CA ASN A 56 18.80 -8.61 7.29
C ASN A 56 17.45 -9.36 7.21
N MET A 57 16.80 -9.34 6.05
CA MET A 57 15.50 -10.01 5.81
C MET A 57 15.54 -11.54 6.03
N ALA A 58 16.70 -12.14 6.06
CA ALA A 58 16.89 -13.55 6.39
C ALA A 58 17.24 -13.79 7.87
N GLY A 59 17.24 -12.73 8.69
CA GLY A 59 17.72 -12.79 10.08
C GLY A 59 19.23 -12.94 10.19
N HIS A 60 19.97 -12.84 9.09
CA HIS A 60 21.42 -12.95 9.06
C HIS A 60 22.08 -11.62 9.44
N TYR A 61 23.09 -11.70 10.30
CA TYR A 61 23.94 -10.56 10.66
C TYR A 61 25.41 -10.86 10.36
N SER A 62 26.18 -9.82 10.12
CA SER A 62 27.63 -9.90 9.95
C SER A 62 28.24 -8.66 10.57
N LEU A 63 29.16 -8.85 11.51
CA LEU A 63 29.84 -7.77 12.25
C LEU A 63 31.34 -8.07 12.28
N THR A 64 32.12 -7.19 11.68
CA THR A 64 33.60 -7.30 11.68
C THR A 64 34.14 -6.47 12.84
N LEU A 65 34.98 -7.10 13.67
CA LEU A 65 35.53 -6.51 14.89
C LEU A 65 37.05 -6.73 14.96
N PRO A 66 37.79 -5.94 15.75
CA PRO A 66 39.18 -6.25 16.06
C PRO A 66 39.34 -7.65 16.68
N ARG A 67 40.48 -8.29 16.48
CA ARG A 67 40.79 -9.55 17.14
C ARG A 67 41.06 -9.34 18.62
N ASP A 68 40.02 -9.47 19.44
CA ASP A 68 40.07 -9.31 20.89
C ASP A 68 38.95 -10.13 21.56
N SER A 69 38.86 -10.07 22.86
CA SER A 69 37.69 -10.56 23.59
C SER A 69 36.58 -9.54 23.47
N VAL A 70 35.43 -9.95 22.93
CA VAL A 70 34.26 -9.09 22.69
C VAL A 70 33.03 -9.62 23.42
N THR A 71 32.18 -8.73 23.88
CA THR A 71 30.85 -9.05 24.42
C THR A 71 29.80 -8.47 23.51
N LEU A 72 29.15 -9.35 22.78
CA LEU A 72 28.04 -8.98 21.88
C LEU A 72 26.74 -8.97 22.66
N ARG A 73 26.03 -7.86 22.61
CA ARG A 73 24.64 -7.78 23.06
C ARG A 73 23.72 -7.87 21.85
N VAL A 74 22.85 -8.90 21.86
CA VAL A 74 21.85 -9.11 20.81
C VAL A 74 20.49 -8.72 21.39
N SER A 75 19.77 -7.84 20.68
CA SER A 75 18.49 -7.32 21.15
C SER A 75 17.49 -7.15 20.02
N PHE A 76 16.22 -7.31 20.34
CA PHE A 76 15.09 -7.06 19.44
C PHE A 76 13.86 -6.61 20.24
N VAL A 77 13.02 -5.76 19.67
CA VAL A 77 11.83 -5.24 20.34
C VAL A 77 10.88 -6.38 20.70
N GLY A 78 10.46 -6.48 21.96
CA GLY A 78 9.62 -7.55 22.47
C GLY A 78 10.36 -8.81 22.90
N TYR A 79 11.70 -8.80 22.93
CA TYR A 79 12.54 -9.93 23.32
C TYR A 79 13.50 -9.56 24.46
N GLU A 80 13.89 -10.55 25.23
CA GLU A 80 14.93 -10.40 26.25
C GLU A 80 16.30 -10.27 25.58
N PRO A 81 17.11 -9.22 25.90
CA PRO A 81 18.44 -9.08 25.35
C PRO A 81 19.35 -10.22 25.82
N GLN A 82 20.17 -10.75 24.92
CA GLN A 82 21.15 -11.78 25.22
C GLN A 82 22.57 -11.27 25.04
N GLU A 83 23.46 -11.55 26.00
CA GLU A 83 24.88 -11.26 25.89
C GLU A 83 25.68 -12.51 25.57
N VAL A 84 26.54 -12.40 24.56
CA VAL A 84 27.40 -13.50 24.09
C VAL A 84 28.85 -13.05 24.16
N ARG A 85 29.65 -13.72 24.98
CA ARG A 85 31.08 -13.44 25.10
C ARG A 85 31.88 -14.33 24.18
N LEU A 86 32.73 -13.72 23.35
CA LEU A 86 33.49 -14.39 22.32
C LEU A 86 34.96 -13.96 22.33
N LEU A 87 35.86 -14.90 22.07
CA LEU A 87 37.23 -14.58 21.70
C LEU A 87 37.32 -14.55 20.17
N MET A 88 37.59 -13.39 19.61
CA MET A 88 37.67 -13.16 18.15
C MET A 88 39.09 -13.39 17.62
N ASP A 89 39.65 -14.57 17.84
CA ASP A 89 40.94 -15.02 17.26
C ASP A 89 40.86 -15.25 15.74
N ARG A 90 39.69 -15.63 15.29
CA ARG A 90 39.31 -15.85 13.87
C ARG A 90 37.85 -15.52 13.63
N SER A 91 37.46 -15.46 12.36
CA SER A 91 36.05 -15.31 12.02
C SER A 91 35.24 -16.53 12.48
N ARG A 92 34.07 -16.27 13.10
CA ARG A 92 33.19 -17.27 13.72
C ARG A 92 31.75 -17.10 13.24
N GLU A 93 31.04 -18.22 13.15
CA GLU A 93 29.59 -18.22 12.94
C GLU A 93 28.90 -18.47 14.29
N VAL A 94 28.00 -17.56 14.68
CA VAL A 94 27.30 -17.60 15.97
C VAL A 94 25.82 -17.34 15.73
N HIS A 95 25.00 -18.36 15.96
CA HIS A 95 23.54 -18.25 15.90
C HIS A 95 23.01 -17.92 17.28
N VAL A 96 22.06 -16.98 17.35
CA VAL A 96 21.47 -16.51 18.60
C VAL A 96 19.95 -16.65 18.55
N SER A 97 19.39 -17.28 19.58
CA SER A 97 17.93 -17.43 19.70
C SER A 97 17.45 -16.58 20.88
N LEU A 98 16.71 -15.51 20.58
CA LEU A 98 16.17 -14.61 21.60
C LEU A 98 14.85 -15.14 22.15
N VAL A 99 14.67 -14.98 23.45
CA VAL A 99 13.44 -15.39 24.15
C VAL A 99 12.46 -14.22 24.10
N PRO A 100 11.20 -14.42 23.63
CA PRO A 100 10.17 -13.39 23.70
C PRO A 100 9.90 -13.00 25.14
N SER A 101 9.95 -11.71 25.43
CA SER A 101 9.64 -11.19 26.77
C SER A 101 8.14 -11.28 27.01
N LEU A 102 7.72 -12.12 27.95
CA LEU A 102 6.33 -12.28 28.37
C LEU A 102 5.89 -11.19 29.37
N LEU A 103 6.83 -10.45 29.87
CA LEU A 103 6.64 -9.46 30.91
C LEU A 103 6.98 -8.08 30.33
N LEU A 104 5.94 -7.32 30.03
CA LEU A 104 5.99 -5.87 30.13
C LEU A 104 6.10 -5.49 31.61
N GLN A 105 7.08 -6.09 32.32
CA GLN A 105 7.46 -5.59 33.62
C GLN A 105 8.30 -4.33 33.41
N GLU A 106 8.14 -3.42 34.32
CA GLU A 106 8.93 -2.26 34.57
C GLU A 106 10.43 -2.63 34.65
N VAL A 107 10.98 -3.00 33.50
CA VAL A 107 12.43 -3.16 33.37
C VAL A 107 12.94 -1.73 33.28
N THR A 108 13.70 -1.34 34.29
CA THR A 108 14.60 -0.20 34.19
C THR A 108 15.59 -0.52 33.08
N ILE A 109 15.18 -0.21 31.86
CA ILE A 109 15.97 -0.48 30.68
C ILE A 109 17.00 0.64 30.57
N THR A 110 18.18 0.38 30.99
CA THR A 110 19.38 0.89 30.34
C THR A 110 19.45 0.23 28.95
N ALA A 111 18.35 0.22 28.25
CA ALA A 111 18.23 -0.38 26.93
C ALA A 111 18.66 0.64 25.90
N GLU A 112 19.56 0.24 25.09
CA GLU A 112 19.82 0.84 23.81
C GLU A 112 18.49 1.02 23.06
N ARG A 113 18.26 2.24 22.68
CA ARG A 113 17.02 2.83 22.23
C ARG A 113 16.60 2.44 20.82
N PRO A 114 15.34 2.77 20.44
CA PRO A 114 14.78 2.44 19.13
C PRO A 114 15.74 2.75 18.00
N GLY A 115 15.78 1.86 17.01
CA GLY A 115 16.68 1.93 15.86
C GLY A 115 16.63 3.24 15.07
N ASP A 116 15.66 4.12 15.38
CA ASP A 116 15.51 5.41 14.71
C ASP A 116 16.64 6.40 15.02
N LEU A 117 17.13 6.51 16.26
CA LEU A 117 18.23 7.41 16.57
C LEU A 117 19.55 7.01 15.92
N ARG A 118 19.81 5.72 15.74
CA ARG A 118 21.08 5.19 15.23
C ARG A 118 21.06 4.84 13.74
N SER A 119 19.88 4.73 13.13
CA SER A 119 19.76 4.48 11.70
C SER A 119 20.17 5.71 10.89
N SER A 120 20.98 5.52 9.86
CA SER A 120 21.31 6.55 8.85
C SER A 120 20.11 6.85 7.94
N GLN A 121 19.16 5.92 7.85
CA GLN A 121 18.01 6.05 6.95
C GLN A 121 17.05 7.13 7.46
N MET A 122 16.76 8.11 6.60
CA MET A 122 15.79 9.16 6.85
C MET A 122 14.37 8.64 6.62
N SER A 123 13.43 9.01 7.52
CA SER A 123 11.99 8.77 7.33
C SER A 123 11.58 7.30 7.14
N ALA A 124 12.32 6.36 7.71
CA ALA A 124 11.97 4.95 7.75
C ALA A 124 11.24 4.62 9.06
N VAL A 125 10.05 4.06 8.96
CA VAL A 125 9.22 3.67 10.12
C VAL A 125 8.98 2.17 10.09
N GLN A 126 9.45 1.45 11.08
CA GLN A 126 9.12 0.05 11.29
C GLN A 126 7.90 -0.06 12.21
N VAL A 127 6.86 -0.74 11.76
CA VAL A 127 5.62 -0.91 12.52
C VAL A 127 5.46 -2.38 12.89
N THR A 128 5.33 -2.64 14.18
CA THR A 128 5.07 -4.00 14.69
C THR A 128 3.61 -4.39 14.52
N MET A 129 3.34 -5.68 14.36
CA MET A 129 1.97 -6.17 14.23
C MET A 129 1.14 -5.94 15.49
N GLU A 130 1.77 -5.84 16.68
CA GLU A 130 1.10 -5.46 17.93
C GLU A 130 0.53 -4.04 17.84
N LYS A 131 1.30 -3.08 17.33
CA LYS A 131 0.82 -1.70 17.12
C LYS A 131 -0.36 -1.67 16.14
N ILE A 132 -0.31 -2.44 15.06
CA ILE A 132 -1.39 -2.48 14.05
C ILE A 132 -2.66 -3.06 14.66
N ARG A 133 -2.54 -4.14 15.44
CA ARG A 133 -3.69 -4.80 16.08
C ARG A 133 -4.25 -4.01 17.27
N SER A 134 -3.50 -3.05 17.81
CA SER A 134 -3.95 -2.22 18.93
C SER A 134 -4.76 -1.00 18.50
N VAL A 135 -4.85 -0.70 17.21
CA VAL A 135 -5.69 0.40 16.69
C VAL A 135 -7.15 -0.06 16.63
N PRO A 136 -8.14 0.76 17.07
CA PRO A 136 -9.55 0.46 16.87
C PRO A 136 -9.87 0.29 15.40
N VAL A 137 -10.72 -0.67 15.07
CA VAL A 137 -10.84 -1.22 13.73
C VAL A 137 -12.24 -1.01 13.14
N LEU A 138 -12.32 -0.83 11.84
CA LEU A 138 -13.57 -0.78 11.11
C LEU A 138 -14.13 -2.22 11.00
N PHE A 139 -15.38 -2.44 11.40
CA PHE A 139 -16.07 -3.74 11.39
C PHE A 139 -15.36 -4.87 12.14
N GLY A 140 -14.50 -4.53 13.12
CA GLY A 140 -13.80 -5.55 13.92
C GLY A 140 -12.57 -6.14 13.23
N GLU A 141 -12.06 -5.53 12.14
CA GLU A 141 -10.91 -6.02 11.40
C GLU A 141 -9.71 -5.07 11.47
N ALA A 142 -8.56 -5.56 11.95
CA ALA A 142 -7.31 -4.80 11.95
C ALA A 142 -6.77 -4.65 10.52
N ASP A 143 -6.47 -3.42 10.11
CA ASP A 143 -6.01 -3.08 8.76
C ASP A 143 -4.65 -2.39 8.79
N LEU A 144 -3.72 -2.94 8.01
CA LEU A 144 -2.35 -2.47 7.92
C LEU A 144 -2.26 -1.02 7.39
N ILE A 145 -2.90 -0.76 6.26
CA ILE A 145 -2.80 0.56 5.60
C ILE A 145 -3.47 1.63 6.44
N LYS A 146 -4.63 1.33 7.07
CA LYS A 146 -5.29 2.26 7.98
C LYS A 146 -4.46 2.60 9.20
N ALA A 147 -3.73 1.65 9.75
CA ALA A 147 -2.80 1.93 10.85
C ALA A 147 -1.63 2.83 10.39
N LEU A 148 -1.12 2.63 9.18
CA LEU A 148 -0.07 3.48 8.60
C LEU A 148 -0.55 4.90 8.26
N GLN A 149 -1.83 5.07 7.91
CA GLN A 149 -2.45 6.39 7.68
C GLN A 149 -2.53 7.26 8.94
N LEU A 150 -2.32 6.70 10.12
CA LEU A 150 -2.24 7.42 11.40
C LEU A 150 -0.82 7.96 11.69
N LEU A 151 0.15 7.69 10.82
CA LEU A 151 1.52 8.20 10.93
C LEU A 151 1.64 9.56 10.21
N PRO A 152 2.44 10.51 10.72
CA PRO A 152 2.64 11.77 10.06
C PRO A 152 3.26 11.60 8.67
N GLY A 153 2.80 12.43 7.71
CA GLY A 153 3.20 12.37 6.31
C GLY A 153 2.50 11.30 5.47
N VAL A 154 1.55 10.56 6.05
CA VAL A 154 0.72 9.56 5.36
C VAL A 154 -0.74 9.95 5.49
N GLN A 155 -1.40 10.26 4.38
CA GLN A 155 -2.79 10.74 4.36
C GLN A 155 -3.70 9.73 3.67
N SER A 156 -4.97 9.68 4.09
CA SER A 156 -6.04 8.98 3.37
C SER A 156 -6.65 9.90 2.30
N GLY A 157 -7.16 9.32 1.20
CA GLY A 157 -7.83 10.12 0.15
C GLY A 157 -9.24 10.55 0.52
N SER A 158 -10.04 9.62 1.05
CA SER A 158 -11.44 9.83 1.41
C SER A 158 -11.78 9.10 2.71
N GLU A 159 -12.99 9.34 3.24
CA GLU A 159 -13.48 8.64 4.43
C GLU A 159 -13.42 7.12 4.23
N GLY A 160 -12.81 6.43 5.19
CA GLY A 160 -12.70 4.97 5.16
C GLY A 160 -11.77 4.40 4.07
N GLY A 161 -11.22 5.22 3.17
CA GLY A 161 -10.38 4.78 2.07
C GLY A 161 -9.01 4.25 2.52
N SER A 162 -8.54 3.16 1.91
CA SER A 162 -7.20 2.59 2.08
C SER A 162 -6.18 3.15 1.07
N GLY A 163 -6.52 4.19 0.30
CA GLY A 163 -5.55 4.93 -0.51
C GLY A 163 -4.48 5.56 0.38
N MET A 164 -3.22 5.38 0.04
CA MET A 164 -2.10 5.91 0.80
C MET A 164 -1.41 7.02 0.00
N TYR A 165 -1.47 8.24 0.52
CA TYR A 165 -0.87 9.43 -0.06
C TYR A 165 0.29 9.87 0.81
N VAL A 166 1.52 9.76 0.31
CA VAL A 166 2.71 10.03 1.11
C VAL A 166 3.44 11.25 0.57
N ARG A 167 3.57 12.29 1.40
CA ARG A 167 4.29 13.53 1.03
C ARG A 167 3.90 14.07 -0.33
N GLY A 168 2.59 14.14 -0.59
CA GLY A 168 2.04 14.65 -1.84
C GLY A 168 2.20 13.74 -3.06
N GLY A 169 2.53 12.48 -2.87
CA GLY A 169 2.47 11.45 -3.91
C GLY A 169 1.18 10.68 -3.87
N GLY A 170 0.70 10.25 -5.04
CA GLY A 170 -0.49 9.42 -5.22
C GLY A 170 -0.31 7.96 -4.82
N PRO A 171 -1.38 7.16 -4.78
CA PRO A 171 -1.31 5.73 -4.44
C PRO A 171 -0.40 4.94 -5.37
N ASP A 172 -0.37 5.27 -6.66
CA ASP A 172 0.47 4.64 -7.68
C ASP A 172 1.94 5.06 -7.61
N GLU A 173 2.24 6.16 -6.93
CA GLU A 173 3.60 6.61 -6.69
C GLU A 173 4.26 5.89 -5.49
N ASN A 174 3.53 5.01 -4.80
CA ASN A 174 4.04 4.16 -3.73
C ASN A 174 4.35 2.75 -4.25
N LEU A 175 5.44 2.17 -3.78
CA LEU A 175 5.79 0.79 -4.05
C LEU A 175 5.31 -0.10 -2.89
N PHE A 176 4.32 -0.91 -3.14
CA PHE A 176 3.86 -1.91 -2.19
C PHE A 176 4.53 -3.24 -2.52
N LEU A 177 5.25 -3.79 -1.56
CA LEU A 177 5.97 -5.05 -1.71
C LEU A 177 5.42 -6.08 -0.72
N LEU A 178 5.14 -7.28 -1.22
CA LEU A 178 4.89 -8.46 -0.41
C LEU A 178 6.03 -9.44 -0.65
N ASP A 179 6.85 -9.70 0.38
CA ASP A 179 8.09 -10.48 0.25
C ASP A 179 9.03 -9.99 -0.86
N GLY A 180 9.09 -8.65 -1.07
CA GLY A 180 9.92 -8.02 -2.09
C GLY A 180 9.37 -8.06 -3.51
N VAL A 181 8.12 -8.53 -3.71
CA VAL A 181 7.41 -8.58 -5.00
C VAL A 181 6.35 -7.49 -5.07
N PRO A 182 6.25 -6.72 -6.16
CA PRO A 182 5.24 -5.68 -6.31
C PRO A 182 3.82 -6.21 -6.25
N LEU A 183 2.96 -5.52 -5.48
CA LEU A 183 1.53 -5.70 -5.40
C LEU A 183 0.85 -4.44 -5.95
N TYR A 184 0.02 -4.58 -7.00
CA TYR A 184 -0.48 -3.42 -7.73
C TYR A 184 -1.72 -2.78 -7.11
N ASN A 185 -2.77 -3.54 -6.89
CA ASN A 185 -3.93 -3.07 -6.13
C ASN A 185 -3.88 -3.67 -4.72
N VAL A 186 -3.75 -2.81 -3.74
CA VAL A 186 -3.60 -3.22 -2.32
C VAL A 186 -4.88 -3.04 -1.53
N THR A 187 -6.02 -2.93 -2.22
CA THR A 187 -7.30 -2.59 -1.58
C THR A 187 -8.43 -3.51 -2.01
N HIS A 188 -9.32 -3.79 -1.07
CA HIS A 188 -10.60 -4.47 -1.27
C HIS A 188 -11.78 -3.53 -1.05
N LEU A 189 -12.97 -3.91 -1.50
CA LEU A 189 -14.24 -3.18 -1.33
C LEU A 189 -14.12 -1.72 -1.74
N GLY A 190 -13.63 -1.44 -2.97
CA GLY A 190 -13.48 -0.07 -3.45
C GLY A 190 -12.57 0.80 -2.58
N GLY A 191 -11.61 0.20 -1.86
CA GLY A 191 -10.65 0.91 -1.05
C GLY A 191 -10.89 0.87 0.46
N PHE A 192 -11.91 0.18 0.97
CA PHE A 192 -12.23 0.18 2.41
C PHE A 192 -11.37 -0.77 3.24
N PHE A 193 -10.77 -1.80 2.66
CA PHE A 193 -9.87 -2.73 3.35
C PHE A 193 -8.57 -2.91 2.56
N SER A 194 -7.48 -3.18 3.27
CA SER A 194 -6.23 -3.53 2.61
C SER A 194 -6.16 -5.02 2.26
N ALA A 195 -5.42 -5.32 1.19
CA ALA A 195 -5.12 -6.68 0.76
C ALA A 195 -4.17 -7.43 1.73
N PHE A 196 -3.59 -6.72 2.70
CA PHE A 196 -2.68 -7.32 3.67
C PHE A 196 -3.43 -7.93 4.83
N ASN A 197 -3.52 -9.27 4.87
CA ASN A 197 -4.03 -9.97 6.03
C ASN A 197 -3.03 -9.87 7.18
N THR A 198 -3.39 -9.16 8.25
CA THR A 198 -2.53 -8.88 9.40
C THR A 198 -2.06 -10.13 10.16
N ASP A 199 -2.74 -11.27 9.98
CA ASP A 199 -2.33 -12.54 10.60
C ASP A 199 -1.26 -13.27 9.78
N ALA A 200 -1.13 -12.98 8.48
CA ALA A 200 -0.09 -13.50 7.61
C ALA A 200 1.22 -12.68 7.64
N VAL A 201 1.15 -11.44 8.18
CA VAL A 201 2.26 -10.48 8.13
C VAL A 201 3.10 -10.55 9.38
N LYS A 202 4.42 -10.53 9.20
CA LYS A 202 5.43 -10.52 10.25
C LYS A 202 5.99 -9.14 10.52
N ASN A 203 6.47 -8.48 9.47
CA ASN A 203 7.18 -7.21 9.56
C ASN A 203 6.72 -6.25 8.49
N VAL A 204 6.66 -4.97 8.86
CA VAL A 204 6.27 -3.88 7.97
C VAL A 204 7.24 -2.74 8.14
N THR A 205 7.82 -2.30 7.03
CA THR A 205 8.68 -1.11 6.99
C THR A 205 8.16 -0.13 5.95
N LEU A 206 7.86 1.07 6.39
CA LEU A 206 7.46 2.19 5.53
C LEU A 206 8.62 3.16 5.39
N TYR A 207 9.04 3.43 4.16
CA TYR A 207 10.01 4.47 3.80
C TYR A 207 9.26 5.63 3.14
N LYS A 208 9.28 6.82 3.77
CA LYS A 208 8.58 8.02 3.28
C LYS A 208 9.53 8.92 2.47
N GLY A 209 9.90 8.50 1.28
CA GLY A 209 10.72 9.30 0.36
C GLY A 209 12.16 8.83 0.27
N SER A 210 13.09 9.31 1.07
CA SER A 210 14.54 8.98 0.94
C SER A 210 14.85 7.51 1.21
N PHE A 211 14.26 6.61 0.43
CA PHE A 211 14.44 5.16 0.58
C PHE A 211 15.76 4.66 -0.03
N PRO A 212 16.31 3.52 0.46
CA PRO A 212 17.58 2.94 0.01
C PRO A 212 17.66 2.71 -1.50
N ALA A 213 18.88 2.71 -2.06
CA ALA A 213 19.09 2.57 -3.50
C ALA A 213 18.65 1.21 -4.07
N ARG A 214 18.48 0.20 -3.22
CA ARG A 214 17.92 -1.10 -3.62
C ARG A 214 16.46 -1.06 -4.12
N PHE A 215 15.72 -0.01 -3.79
CA PHE A 215 14.34 0.19 -4.26
C PHE A 215 14.28 1.19 -5.41
N GLY A 216 13.42 0.95 -6.39
CA GLY A 216 13.20 1.82 -7.54
C GLY A 216 11.81 1.68 -8.14
N GLY A 217 11.54 2.46 -9.20
CA GLY A 217 10.31 2.35 -9.98
C GLY A 217 9.09 3.06 -9.42
N ARG A 218 9.22 3.85 -8.32
CA ARG A 218 8.15 4.68 -7.75
C ARG A 218 8.73 6.01 -7.24
N LEU A 219 7.85 7.02 -7.05
CA LEU A 219 8.24 8.40 -6.76
C LEU A 219 8.11 8.83 -5.30
N SER A 220 7.36 8.09 -4.47
CA SER A 220 6.93 8.62 -3.18
C SER A 220 7.37 7.79 -1.99
N ALA A 221 6.84 6.59 -1.82
CA ALA A 221 7.12 5.75 -0.68
C ALA A 221 7.36 4.30 -1.08
N VAL A 222 7.95 3.54 -0.16
CA VAL A 222 8.05 2.08 -0.26
C VAL A 222 7.46 1.48 1.00
N LEU A 223 6.48 0.60 0.84
CA LEU A 223 5.94 -0.26 1.89
C LEU A 223 6.45 -1.68 1.67
N ASP A 224 7.36 -2.11 2.52
CA ASP A 224 7.95 -3.45 2.45
C ASP A 224 7.32 -4.34 3.52
N VAL A 225 6.51 -5.30 3.07
CA VAL A 225 5.75 -6.23 3.91
C VAL A 225 6.32 -7.63 3.76
N THR A 226 6.67 -8.25 4.88
CA THR A 226 7.19 -9.62 4.92
C THR A 226 6.20 -10.54 5.60
N GLN A 227 5.93 -11.71 5.01
CA GLN A 227 5.06 -12.73 5.56
C GLN A 227 5.76 -13.56 6.65
N ASN A 228 4.95 -14.22 7.51
CA ASN A 228 5.43 -15.16 8.52
C ASN A 228 6.19 -16.32 7.86
N ASN A 229 7.31 -16.77 8.47
CA ASN A 229 8.10 -17.89 7.96
C ASN A 229 7.58 -19.26 8.42
N GLY A 230 6.63 -19.26 9.37
CA GLY A 230 6.14 -20.47 10.04
C GLY A 230 6.98 -20.89 11.25
N ASN A 231 6.37 -21.64 12.16
CA ASN A 231 6.99 -22.15 13.38
C ASN A 231 7.72 -23.47 13.07
N ASP A 232 8.97 -23.61 13.52
CA ASP A 232 9.77 -24.82 13.27
C ASP A 232 9.64 -25.89 14.36
N LYS A 233 8.96 -25.61 15.47
CA LYS A 233 8.86 -26.47 16.65
C LYS A 233 7.47 -27.07 16.83
N GLU A 234 6.43 -26.23 16.81
CA GLU A 234 5.07 -26.62 17.17
C GLU A 234 4.06 -26.03 16.17
N LEU A 235 2.90 -26.67 16.09
CA LEU A 235 1.78 -26.17 15.32
C LEU A 235 1.08 -25.07 16.11
N HIS A 236 0.96 -23.89 15.52
CA HIS A 236 0.22 -22.76 16.06
C HIS A 236 -0.80 -22.28 15.06
N GLY A 237 -1.81 -21.59 15.55
CA GLY A 237 -2.79 -20.99 14.68
C GLY A 237 -3.71 -20.03 15.41
N ASN A 238 -4.51 -19.33 14.62
CA ASN A 238 -5.63 -18.55 15.14
C ASN A 238 -6.84 -18.65 14.20
N LEU A 239 -8.00 -18.60 14.80
CA LEU A 239 -9.28 -18.45 14.13
C LEU A 239 -9.91 -17.17 14.62
N SER A 240 -10.31 -16.30 13.69
CA SER A 240 -10.95 -15.03 14.00
C SER A 240 -12.26 -14.91 13.24
N VAL A 241 -13.32 -14.46 13.93
CA VAL A 241 -14.61 -14.15 13.34
C VAL A 241 -15.00 -12.75 13.79
N GLY A 242 -15.15 -11.86 12.83
CA GLY A 242 -15.59 -10.48 13.02
C GLY A 242 -17.02 -10.27 12.55
N LEU A 243 -17.43 -9.02 12.39
CA LEU A 243 -18.78 -8.68 11.94
C LEU A 243 -18.99 -9.04 10.45
N ILE A 244 -17.93 -8.88 9.62
CA ILE A 244 -18.03 -9.02 8.16
C ILE A 244 -17.08 -10.06 7.57
N SER A 245 -16.09 -10.54 8.32
CA SER A 245 -15.05 -11.44 7.81
C SER A 245 -14.69 -12.54 8.80
N ALA A 246 -14.23 -13.66 8.27
CA ALA A 246 -13.60 -14.75 9.02
C ALA A 246 -12.17 -14.95 8.51
N LYS A 247 -11.29 -15.31 9.46
CA LYS A 247 -9.86 -15.56 9.19
C LYS A 247 -9.42 -16.86 9.85
N CYS A 248 -8.53 -17.55 9.16
CA CYS A 248 -7.85 -18.73 9.68
C CYS A 248 -6.36 -18.58 9.38
N ASN A 249 -5.51 -18.74 10.36
CA ASN A 249 -4.08 -18.79 10.20
C ASN A 249 -3.53 -20.04 10.87
N LEU A 250 -2.65 -20.76 10.16
CA LEU A 250 -1.99 -21.98 10.62
C LEU A 250 -0.52 -21.92 10.25
N GLU A 251 0.34 -22.21 11.19
CA GLU A 251 1.78 -22.30 10.97
C GLU A 251 2.40 -23.42 11.80
N GLY A 252 3.41 -24.07 11.24
CA GLY A 252 4.06 -25.16 11.93
C GLY A 252 5.12 -25.87 11.11
N PRO A 253 5.77 -26.90 11.68
CA PRO A 253 6.77 -27.70 11.00
C PRO A 253 6.11 -28.76 10.11
N ILE A 254 6.54 -28.83 8.84
CA ILE A 254 6.39 -30.02 8.01
C ILE A 254 7.48 -31.04 8.40
N VAL A 255 8.71 -30.55 8.55
CA VAL A 255 9.84 -31.28 9.11
C VAL A 255 10.49 -30.41 10.17
N ARG A 256 10.45 -30.84 11.42
CA ARG A 256 10.98 -30.06 12.56
C ARG A 256 12.38 -29.55 12.29
N GLU A 257 12.63 -28.27 12.60
CA GLU A 257 13.90 -27.55 12.45
C GLU A 257 14.42 -27.44 11.00
N ARG A 258 13.66 -27.93 10.00
CA ARG A 258 14.06 -27.91 8.59
C ARG A 258 13.06 -27.28 7.64
N THR A 259 11.80 -27.70 7.74
CA THR A 259 10.78 -27.25 6.79
C THR A 259 9.57 -26.78 7.53
N THR A 260 9.23 -25.50 7.36
CA THR A 260 8.07 -24.87 7.98
C THR A 260 7.06 -24.48 6.92
N PHE A 261 5.82 -24.35 7.34
CA PHE A 261 4.76 -23.74 6.55
C PHE A 261 4.06 -22.64 7.35
N SER A 262 3.55 -21.66 6.64
CA SER A 262 2.58 -20.67 7.12
C SER A 262 1.48 -20.59 6.09
N PHE A 263 0.25 -20.67 6.55
CA PHE A 263 -0.97 -20.60 5.75
C PHE A 263 -1.91 -19.61 6.40
N SER A 264 -2.51 -18.71 5.61
CA SER A 264 -3.52 -17.78 6.09
C SER A 264 -4.62 -17.61 5.05
N PHE A 265 -5.85 -17.61 5.50
CA PHE A 265 -7.03 -17.41 4.70
C PHE A 265 -7.95 -16.40 5.36
N ARG A 266 -8.46 -15.45 4.57
CA ARG A 266 -9.47 -14.47 4.97
C ARG A 266 -10.58 -14.44 3.93
N ARG A 267 -11.84 -14.39 4.35
CA ARG A 267 -13.00 -14.17 3.47
C ARG A 267 -14.03 -13.28 4.16
N THR A 268 -14.63 -12.39 3.40
CA THR A 268 -15.83 -11.64 3.83
C THR A 268 -17.09 -12.45 3.55
N TYR A 269 -18.14 -12.14 4.29
CA TYR A 269 -19.48 -12.68 4.13
C TYR A 269 -20.55 -11.59 4.24
N ALA A 270 -20.21 -10.36 3.81
CA ALA A 270 -21.12 -9.23 3.81
C ALA A 270 -22.37 -9.49 2.95
N GLU A 271 -22.23 -10.31 1.92
CA GLU A 271 -23.32 -10.76 1.05
C GLU A 271 -24.43 -11.52 1.80
N LEU A 272 -24.11 -12.16 2.92
CA LEU A 272 -25.09 -12.94 3.67
C LEU A 272 -26.02 -12.10 4.56
N PHE A 273 -25.54 -10.91 5.02
CA PHE A 273 -26.29 -10.14 6.01
C PHE A 273 -26.42 -8.66 5.65
N ILE A 274 -25.32 -7.99 5.28
CA ILE A 274 -25.30 -6.54 5.12
C ILE A 274 -26.02 -6.13 3.85
N ILE A 275 -25.76 -6.80 2.74
CA ILE A 275 -26.36 -6.47 1.46
C ILE A 275 -27.86 -6.75 1.46
N PRO A 276 -28.37 -7.93 1.87
CA PRO A 276 -29.80 -8.16 1.98
C PRO A 276 -30.52 -7.18 2.92
N LEU A 277 -29.89 -6.81 4.03
CA LEU A 277 -30.43 -5.82 4.95
C LEU A 277 -30.50 -4.44 4.29
N ALA A 278 -29.44 -4.00 3.63
CA ALA A 278 -29.39 -2.71 2.93
C ALA A 278 -30.45 -2.63 1.81
N LEU A 279 -30.60 -3.70 1.02
CA LEU A 279 -31.64 -3.79 0.00
C LEU A 279 -33.04 -3.75 0.60
N SER A 280 -33.28 -4.47 1.70
CA SER A 280 -34.59 -4.47 2.36
C SER A 280 -34.96 -3.11 2.95
N LEU A 281 -33.99 -2.38 3.51
CA LEU A 281 -34.21 -1.04 4.08
C LEU A 281 -34.43 0.02 2.99
N ASN A 282 -33.89 -0.18 1.80
CA ASN A 282 -33.97 0.75 0.68
C ASN A 282 -35.05 0.40 -0.34
N LYS A 283 -35.82 -0.68 -0.18
CA LYS A 283 -36.88 -1.07 -1.11
C LYS A 283 -37.81 0.08 -1.47
N ASN A 284 -38.19 0.91 -0.49
CA ASN A 284 -39.07 2.07 -0.72
C ASN A 284 -38.39 3.23 -1.46
N SER A 285 -37.07 3.33 -1.41
CA SER A 285 -36.30 4.39 -2.10
C SER A 285 -35.93 3.95 -3.52
N LEU A 286 -35.75 2.67 -3.75
CA LEU A 286 -35.47 2.08 -5.08
C LEU A 286 -36.75 1.92 -5.91
N ALA A 287 -37.89 1.64 -5.24
CA ALA A 287 -39.22 1.63 -5.86
C ALA A 287 -39.71 3.03 -6.26
N GLY A 288 -39.06 4.12 -5.79
CA GLY A 288 -39.44 5.51 -6.10
C GLY A 288 -38.93 6.03 -7.46
N THR A 289 -38.32 5.22 -8.30
CA THR A 289 -38.10 5.51 -9.74
C THR A 289 -39.28 4.99 -10.57
N SER A 290 -40.52 5.20 -10.06
CA SER A 290 -41.72 4.99 -10.84
C SER A 290 -41.70 5.96 -12.04
N THR A 291 -41.66 5.42 -13.23
CA THR A 291 -42.11 6.10 -14.44
C THR A 291 -43.50 6.65 -14.20
N SER A 292 -43.77 7.85 -14.70
CA SER A 292 -45.00 8.63 -14.55
C SER A 292 -46.30 8.04 -15.13
N ASP A 293 -46.28 6.79 -15.55
CA ASP A 293 -47.45 6.05 -16.01
C ASP A 293 -47.65 4.79 -15.13
N GLY A 294 -48.69 4.83 -14.34
CA GLY A 294 -49.33 3.96 -13.39
C GLY A 294 -49.10 2.43 -13.38
N GLY A 295 -47.99 1.93 -13.87
CA GLY A 295 -47.53 0.54 -13.81
C GLY A 295 -46.64 0.32 -12.61
N THR A 296 -47.11 -0.42 -11.61
CA THR A 296 -46.35 -0.87 -10.43
C THR A 296 -45.57 -2.15 -10.73
N ASP A 297 -44.67 -2.13 -11.67
CA ASP A 297 -43.81 -3.29 -11.89
C ASP A 297 -42.64 -3.25 -10.90
N ALA A 298 -42.70 -4.12 -9.93
CA ALA A 298 -41.71 -4.25 -8.88
C ALA A 298 -40.43 -4.85 -9.49
N ALA A 299 -39.46 -3.98 -9.79
CA ALA A 299 -38.13 -4.45 -10.17
C ALA A 299 -37.56 -5.32 -9.04
N ASP A 300 -37.08 -6.49 -9.36
CA ASP A 300 -36.33 -7.34 -8.45
C ASP A 300 -34.84 -7.01 -8.56
N TYR A 301 -34.21 -6.86 -7.39
CA TYR A 301 -32.81 -6.45 -7.29
C TYR A 301 -32.02 -7.56 -6.63
N ASP A 302 -30.99 -8.06 -7.28
CA ASP A 302 -29.98 -8.92 -6.68
C ASP A 302 -28.65 -8.17 -6.67
N ALA A 303 -27.91 -8.22 -5.56
CA ALA A 303 -26.57 -7.67 -5.44
C ALA A 303 -25.77 -8.47 -4.44
N GLY A 304 -24.51 -8.67 -4.76
CA GLY A 304 -23.60 -9.36 -3.86
C GLY A 304 -22.18 -8.86 -4.00
N TYR A 305 -21.46 -8.88 -2.87
CA TYR A 305 -20.05 -8.54 -2.83
C TYR A 305 -19.32 -9.42 -1.82
N TYR A 306 -18.19 -9.97 -2.23
CA TYR A 306 -17.24 -10.61 -1.34
C TYR A 306 -15.81 -10.43 -1.84
N PHE A 307 -14.86 -10.55 -0.91
CA PHE A 307 -13.45 -10.73 -1.23
C PHE A 307 -12.84 -11.84 -0.39
N TYR A 308 -11.72 -12.36 -0.87
CA TYR A 308 -10.92 -13.30 -0.12
C TYR A 308 -9.42 -13.05 -0.34
N ASP A 309 -8.63 -13.45 0.66
CA ASP A 309 -7.17 -13.50 0.60
C ASP A 309 -6.68 -14.87 1.03
N PHE A 310 -5.75 -15.35 0.28
CA PHE A 310 -5.03 -16.59 0.53
C PHE A 310 -3.54 -16.31 0.54
N ASN A 311 -2.87 -16.62 1.64
CA ASN A 311 -1.44 -16.53 1.79
C ASN A 311 -0.88 -17.91 2.13
N ALA A 312 0.18 -18.30 1.47
CA ALA A 312 0.91 -19.53 1.78
C ALA A 312 2.41 -19.29 1.65
N ARG A 313 3.17 -19.84 2.60
CA ARG A 313 4.61 -19.79 2.56
C ARG A 313 5.19 -21.10 3.07
N VAL A 314 6.21 -21.58 2.37
CA VAL A 314 7.01 -22.72 2.78
C VAL A 314 8.46 -22.27 2.85
N THR A 315 9.11 -22.56 3.97
CA THR A 315 10.52 -22.28 4.19
C THR A 315 11.27 -23.58 4.40
N HIS A 316 12.32 -23.82 3.62
CA HIS A 316 13.18 -24.99 3.75
C HIS A 316 14.61 -24.58 4.07
N LYS A 317 15.16 -25.12 5.15
CA LYS A 317 16.53 -24.94 5.59
C LYS A 317 17.37 -26.12 5.10
N PHE A 318 18.17 -25.92 4.05
CA PHE A 318 19.14 -26.93 3.59
C PHE A 318 20.31 -27.06 4.56
N SER A 319 20.78 -25.92 5.07
CA SER A 319 21.85 -25.81 6.08
C SER A 319 21.70 -24.47 6.83
N ASP A 320 22.57 -24.24 7.82
CA ASP A 320 22.59 -22.94 8.52
C ASP A 320 22.91 -21.76 7.57
N ARG A 321 23.59 -22.03 6.45
CA ARG A 321 23.97 -21.05 5.43
C ARG A 321 23.02 -20.96 4.25
N SER A 322 22.13 -21.92 4.07
CA SER A 322 21.29 -22.02 2.86
C SER A 322 19.83 -22.26 3.22
N ARG A 323 18.95 -21.32 2.78
CA ARG A 323 17.50 -21.40 2.99
C ARG A 323 16.77 -21.04 1.71
N LEU A 324 15.67 -21.71 1.46
CA LEU A 324 14.76 -21.47 0.35
C LEU A 324 13.38 -21.10 0.91
N HIS A 325 12.81 -20.03 0.39
CA HIS A 325 11.46 -19.59 0.71
C HIS A 325 10.61 -19.60 -0.56
N ALA A 326 9.50 -20.29 -0.54
CA ALA A 326 8.47 -20.22 -1.55
C ALA A 326 7.25 -19.52 -0.95
N SER A 327 6.81 -18.41 -1.55
CA SER A 327 5.67 -17.63 -1.09
C SER A 327 4.62 -17.54 -2.19
N PHE A 328 3.37 -17.56 -1.79
CA PHE A 328 2.22 -17.38 -2.68
C PHE A 328 1.17 -16.51 -2.00
N TYR A 329 0.60 -15.59 -2.77
CA TYR A 329 -0.55 -14.77 -2.39
C TYR A 329 -1.54 -14.73 -3.53
N MET A 330 -2.83 -14.83 -3.20
CA MET A 330 -3.95 -14.61 -4.10
C MET A 330 -5.06 -13.90 -3.34
N GLY A 331 -5.57 -12.81 -3.90
CA GLY A 331 -6.72 -12.09 -3.37
C GLY A 331 -7.55 -11.56 -4.52
N ASP A 332 -8.85 -11.86 -4.51
CA ASP A 332 -9.80 -11.37 -5.49
C ASP A 332 -11.04 -10.78 -4.80
N ASP A 333 -11.59 -9.75 -5.42
CA ASP A 333 -12.88 -9.13 -5.13
C ASP A 333 -13.88 -9.52 -6.22
N LYS A 334 -15.10 -9.80 -5.83
CA LYS A 334 -16.21 -10.00 -6.76
C LYS A 334 -17.41 -9.16 -6.32
N LEU A 335 -17.82 -8.26 -7.19
CA LEU A 335 -19.06 -7.50 -7.10
C LEU A 335 -19.98 -7.94 -8.21
N HIS A 336 -21.25 -8.18 -7.93
CA HIS A 336 -22.28 -8.41 -8.93
C HIS A 336 -23.56 -7.69 -8.57
N GLY A 337 -24.33 -7.34 -9.56
CA GLY A 337 -25.66 -6.78 -9.42
C GLY A 337 -26.52 -7.20 -10.61
N ALA A 338 -27.77 -7.47 -10.37
CA ALA A 338 -28.76 -7.74 -11.37
C ALA A 338 -30.05 -6.99 -11.07
N ILE A 339 -30.72 -6.54 -12.10
CA ILE A 339 -32.03 -5.89 -12.05
C ILE A 339 -32.89 -6.64 -13.04
N HIS A 340 -33.96 -7.24 -12.53
CA HIS A 340 -34.99 -7.85 -13.35
C HIS A 340 -36.20 -6.93 -13.35
N THR A 341 -36.70 -6.56 -14.51
CA THR A 341 -37.85 -5.68 -14.70
C THR A 341 -38.61 -6.06 -15.95
N VAL A 342 -39.90 -5.82 -15.97
CA VAL A 342 -40.74 -5.91 -17.17
C VAL A 342 -40.93 -4.50 -17.71
N ASN A 343 -40.62 -4.26 -18.97
CA ASN A 343 -40.81 -2.95 -19.57
C ASN A 343 -42.27 -2.70 -19.98
N ALA A 344 -42.58 -1.47 -20.44
CA ALA A 344 -43.94 -1.09 -20.86
C ALA A 344 -44.45 -1.90 -22.07
N ASP A 345 -43.57 -2.58 -22.79
CA ASP A 345 -43.89 -3.44 -23.97
C ASP A 345 -44.04 -4.93 -23.59
N ASP A 346 -44.18 -5.22 -22.28
CA ASP A 346 -44.27 -6.58 -21.73
C ASP A 346 -43.05 -7.48 -22.06
N GLU A 347 -41.86 -6.86 -22.22
CA GLU A 347 -40.59 -7.60 -22.34
C GLU A 347 -39.94 -7.76 -20.97
N ASP A 348 -39.49 -8.97 -20.67
CA ASP A 348 -38.60 -9.23 -19.54
C ASP A 348 -37.20 -8.69 -19.86
N VAL A 349 -36.72 -7.79 -19.03
CA VAL A 349 -35.41 -7.17 -19.17
C VAL A 349 -34.54 -7.50 -17.95
N ASP A 350 -33.49 -8.27 -18.19
CA ASP A 350 -32.45 -8.56 -17.19
C ASP A 350 -31.23 -7.68 -17.45
N LEU A 351 -30.92 -6.80 -16.54
CA LEU A 351 -29.69 -6.00 -16.52
C LEU A 351 -28.70 -6.63 -15.56
N GLY A 352 -27.58 -7.09 -16.05
CA GLY A 352 -26.53 -7.73 -15.27
C GLY A 352 -25.27 -6.88 -15.24
N PHE A 353 -24.61 -6.82 -14.09
CA PHE A 353 -23.29 -6.23 -13.90
C PHE A 353 -22.44 -7.14 -13.04
N SER A 354 -21.20 -7.40 -13.45
CA SER A 354 -20.22 -8.13 -12.65
C SER A 354 -18.86 -7.47 -12.78
N SER A 355 -18.16 -7.34 -11.66
CA SER A 355 -16.78 -6.86 -11.63
C SER A 355 -15.94 -7.79 -10.78
N LEU A 356 -14.80 -8.23 -11.34
CA LEU A 356 -13.83 -9.10 -10.70
C LEU A 356 -12.45 -8.47 -10.80
N TRP A 357 -11.81 -8.18 -9.67
CA TRP A 357 -10.45 -7.66 -9.66
C TRP A 357 -9.61 -8.31 -8.57
N GLY A 358 -8.31 -8.39 -8.79
CA GLY A 358 -7.43 -8.96 -7.78
C GLY A 358 -6.02 -9.24 -8.24
N ASN A 359 -5.24 -9.77 -7.30
CA ASN A 359 -3.81 -10.01 -7.46
C ASN A 359 -3.45 -11.49 -7.27
N ILE A 360 -2.43 -11.91 -8.00
CA ILE A 360 -1.66 -13.12 -7.70
C ILE A 360 -0.19 -12.72 -7.60
N VAL A 361 0.46 -13.15 -6.53
CA VAL A 361 1.91 -12.99 -6.33
C VAL A 361 2.51 -14.33 -5.97
N ALA A 362 3.58 -14.71 -6.64
CA ALA A 362 4.36 -15.90 -6.34
C ALA A 362 5.85 -15.55 -6.31
N SER A 363 6.59 -16.07 -5.35
CA SER A 363 8.04 -15.89 -5.30
C SER A 363 8.78 -17.12 -4.82
N LEU A 364 9.99 -17.27 -5.34
CA LEU A 364 10.98 -18.24 -4.89
C LEU A 364 12.25 -17.47 -4.55
N ARG A 365 12.62 -17.47 -3.27
CA ARG A 365 13.79 -16.75 -2.76
C ARG A 365 14.79 -17.74 -2.16
N TRP A 366 15.99 -17.70 -2.66
CA TRP A 366 17.12 -18.45 -2.14
C TRP A 366 18.11 -17.54 -1.44
N ASN A 367 18.35 -17.80 -0.16
CA ASN A 367 19.27 -17.09 0.70
C ASN A 367 20.49 -17.94 0.93
N TYR A 368 21.70 -17.38 0.71
CA TYR A 368 22.96 -18.11 0.86
C TYR A 368 24.06 -17.25 1.49
N ALA A 369 24.52 -17.64 2.68
CA ALA A 369 25.70 -17.05 3.31
C ALA A 369 26.96 -17.61 2.63
N MET A 370 27.47 -16.92 1.60
CA MET A 370 28.64 -17.35 0.83
C MET A 370 29.91 -17.34 1.68
N SER A 371 30.04 -16.36 2.55
CA SER A 371 31.14 -16.23 3.52
C SER A 371 30.65 -15.44 4.75
N PRO A 372 31.43 -15.35 5.83
CA PRO A 372 31.08 -14.51 6.97
C PRO A 372 30.84 -13.05 6.63
N LYS A 373 31.37 -12.55 5.51
CA LYS A 373 31.26 -11.17 5.05
C LYS A 373 30.30 -10.95 3.89
N LEU A 374 29.87 -12.00 3.21
CA LEU A 374 29.10 -11.90 1.96
C LEU A 374 27.88 -12.81 2.02
N PHE A 375 26.71 -12.21 1.93
CA PHE A 375 25.42 -12.87 1.86
C PHE A 375 24.76 -12.61 0.50
N LEU A 376 24.22 -13.66 -0.10
CA LEU A 376 23.53 -13.61 -1.40
C LEU A 376 22.04 -13.90 -1.21
N ASN A 377 21.21 -13.15 -1.90
CA ASN A 377 19.77 -13.32 -1.98
C ASN A 377 19.36 -13.33 -3.46
N VAL A 378 18.86 -14.45 -3.96
CA VAL A 378 18.32 -14.57 -5.33
C VAL A 378 16.83 -14.76 -5.24
N THR A 379 16.06 -13.93 -5.96
CA THR A 379 14.61 -13.97 -5.97
C THR A 379 14.10 -14.04 -7.40
N GLY A 380 13.37 -15.12 -7.71
CA GLY A 380 12.51 -15.22 -8.89
C GLY A 380 11.07 -14.94 -8.47
N SER A 381 10.34 -14.10 -9.20
CA SER A 381 8.97 -13.76 -8.83
C SER A 381 8.05 -13.56 -10.03
N PHE A 382 6.77 -13.74 -9.77
CA PHE A 382 5.67 -13.45 -10.67
C PHE A 382 4.60 -12.66 -9.92
N SER A 383 4.11 -11.59 -10.55
CA SER A 383 2.98 -10.78 -10.07
C SER A 383 1.98 -10.58 -11.19
N ARG A 384 0.70 -10.63 -10.86
CA ARG A 384 -0.41 -10.34 -11.78
C ARG A 384 -1.49 -9.56 -11.06
N TYR A 385 -1.88 -8.44 -11.62
CA TYR A 385 -3.14 -7.75 -11.33
C TYR A 385 -4.06 -7.87 -12.54
N ARG A 386 -5.34 -8.10 -12.30
CA ARG A 386 -6.39 -8.07 -13.32
C ARG A 386 -7.62 -7.32 -12.81
N ASN A 387 -8.32 -6.72 -13.74
CA ASN A 387 -9.67 -6.21 -13.55
C ASN A 387 -10.51 -6.65 -14.75
N VAL A 388 -11.68 -7.22 -14.48
CA VAL A 388 -12.65 -7.67 -15.49
C VAL A 388 -14.01 -7.12 -15.08
N ILE A 389 -14.65 -6.39 -15.99
CA ILE A 389 -16.00 -5.85 -15.81
C ILE A 389 -16.85 -6.45 -16.94
N VAL A 390 -17.98 -7.04 -16.58
CA VAL A 390 -18.96 -7.58 -17.53
C VAL A 390 -20.28 -6.89 -17.29
N GLY A 391 -20.87 -6.35 -18.35
CA GLY A 391 -22.23 -5.84 -18.37
C GLY A 391 -23.08 -6.63 -19.35
N SER A 392 -24.28 -6.98 -18.97
CA SER A 392 -25.22 -7.70 -19.85
C SER A 392 -26.60 -7.09 -19.79
N VAL A 393 -27.24 -7.05 -20.95
CA VAL A 393 -28.66 -6.71 -21.13
C VAL A 393 -29.30 -7.86 -21.88
N VAL A 394 -30.20 -8.56 -21.22
CA VAL A 394 -30.97 -9.64 -21.85
C VAL A 394 -32.41 -9.22 -21.92
N LYS A 395 -32.99 -9.22 -23.11
CA LYS A 395 -34.41 -8.94 -23.35
C LYS A 395 -35.06 -10.20 -23.89
N GLN A 396 -36.16 -10.59 -23.27
CA GLN A 396 -36.95 -11.74 -23.63
C GLN A 396 -38.42 -11.33 -23.76
N PRO A 397 -39.13 -11.69 -24.85
CA PRO A 397 -40.52 -11.37 -25.00
C PRO A 397 -41.38 -12.23 -24.07
N THR A 398 -42.35 -11.60 -23.37
CA THR A 398 -43.21 -12.28 -22.38
C THR A 398 -44.37 -13.09 -23.04
N ALA A 399 -44.92 -12.68 -24.13
CA ALA A 399 -45.92 -13.47 -24.85
C ALA A 399 -46.17 -12.93 -26.25
N GLY A 400 -45.93 -13.76 -27.29
CA GLY A 400 -46.35 -13.50 -28.66
C GLY A 400 -45.42 -12.72 -29.56
N ASP A 401 -44.40 -12.07 -29.01
CA ASP A 401 -43.28 -11.54 -29.77
C ASP A 401 -42.10 -12.56 -29.71
N HIS A 402 -41.37 -12.66 -30.80
CA HIS A 402 -40.38 -13.72 -30.95
C HIS A 402 -38.96 -13.17 -31.00
N ASN A 403 -38.78 -11.91 -30.67
CA ASN A 403 -37.48 -11.21 -30.74
C ASN A 403 -36.79 -11.22 -29.39
N ALA A 404 -35.78 -12.05 -29.23
CA ALA A 404 -34.90 -12.02 -28.07
C ALA A 404 -33.60 -11.32 -28.43
N SER A 405 -33.05 -10.51 -27.54
CA SER A 405 -31.74 -9.90 -27.72
C SER A 405 -30.87 -10.04 -26.49
N THR A 406 -29.62 -10.37 -26.70
CA THR A 406 -28.60 -10.35 -25.66
C THR A 406 -27.46 -9.43 -26.06
N ILE A 407 -27.17 -8.45 -25.24
CA ILE A 407 -26.02 -7.56 -25.39
C ILE A 407 -25.11 -7.84 -24.21
N GLU A 408 -23.91 -8.29 -24.49
CA GLU A 408 -22.88 -8.50 -23.46
C GLU A 408 -21.65 -7.67 -23.81
N GLY A 409 -21.15 -6.94 -22.84
CA GLY A 409 -19.92 -6.19 -22.97
C GLY A 409 -18.97 -6.59 -21.86
N ASP A 410 -17.75 -6.97 -22.21
CA ASP A 410 -16.68 -7.17 -21.26
C ASP A 410 -15.55 -6.18 -21.46
N TYR A 411 -14.99 -5.77 -20.35
CA TYR A 411 -13.83 -4.90 -20.28
C TYR A 411 -12.78 -5.56 -19.41
N THR A 412 -11.61 -5.79 -19.97
CA THR A 412 -10.49 -6.42 -19.25
C THR A 412 -9.26 -5.52 -19.27
N SER A 413 -8.69 -5.27 -18.09
CA SER A 413 -7.41 -4.59 -17.95
C SER A 413 -6.50 -5.29 -16.94
N GLY A 414 -5.20 -5.02 -17.02
CA GLY A 414 -4.27 -5.61 -16.08
C GLY A 414 -2.80 -5.47 -16.41
N ILE A 415 -1.99 -5.92 -15.47
CA ILE A 415 -0.54 -5.99 -15.60
C ILE A 415 -0.03 -7.33 -15.05
N ARG A 416 0.94 -7.91 -15.75
CA ARG A 416 1.69 -9.09 -15.30
C ARG A 416 3.16 -8.78 -15.31
N GLU A 417 3.89 -9.33 -14.36
CA GLU A 417 5.34 -9.18 -14.26
C GLU A 417 6.00 -10.49 -13.94
N GLY A 418 7.12 -10.77 -14.61
CA GLY A 418 8.05 -11.82 -14.23
C GLY A 418 9.41 -11.20 -13.94
N SER A 419 10.01 -11.44 -12.77
CA SER A 419 11.29 -10.85 -12.43
C SER A 419 12.28 -11.86 -11.86
N LEU A 420 13.57 -11.58 -12.14
CA LEU A 420 14.71 -12.25 -11.53
C LEU A 420 15.65 -11.20 -10.98
N ARG A 421 15.98 -11.32 -9.69
CA ARG A 421 16.82 -10.37 -8.97
C ARG A 421 17.87 -11.08 -8.11
N ALA A 422 19.08 -10.53 -8.07
CA ALA A 422 20.15 -10.96 -7.19
C ALA A 422 20.66 -9.77 -6.38
N ASP A 423 20.68 -9.92 -5.05
CA ASP A 423 21.13 -8.90 -4.10
C ASP A 423 22.25 -9.48 -3.23
N PHE A 424 23.26 -8.67 -2.96
CA PHE A 424 24.40 -9.02 -2.13
C PHE A 424 24.50 -8.05 -0.95
N ASP A 425 24.63 -8.60 0.26
CA ASP A 425 25.02 -7.86 1.45
C ASP A 425 26.50 -8.18 1.75
N TYR A 426 27.36 -7.15 1.76
CA TYR A 426 28.80 -7.28 1.93
C TYR A 426 29.32 -6.37 3.03
N THR A 427 29.93 -6.95 4.06
CA THR A 427 30.50 -6.23 5.20
C THR A 427 32.03 -6.35 5.19
N PRO A 428 32.72 -5.54 4.38
CA PRO A 428 34.18 -5.64 4.23
C PRO A 428 34.93 -5.28 5.51
N SER A 429 34.45 -4.26 6.23
CA SER A 429 35.06 -3.73 7.46
C SER A 429 33.96 -3.34 8.47
N PRO A 430 34.33 -3.00 9.72
CA PRO A 430 33.38 -2.56 10.74
C PRO A 430 32.62 -1.28 10.38
N GLU A 431 33.22 -0.44 9.53
CA GLU A 431 32.70 0.86 9.17
C GLU A 431 31.76 0.83 7.95
N HIS A 432 31.87 -0.21 7.10
CA HIS A 432 31.19 -0.29 5.82
C HIS A 432 30.23 -1.46 5.76
N SER A 433 28.98 -1.18 5.36
CA SER A 433 27.95 -2.16 5.05
C SER A 433 27.43 -1.91 3.65
N VAL A 434 28.04 -2.59 2.69
CA VAL A 434 27.77 -2.40 1.26
C VAL A 434 26.67 -3.35 0.82
N ARG A 435 25.70 -2.83 0.09
CA ARG A 435 24.68 -3.62 -0.60
C ARG A 435 24.71 -3.30 -2.07
N PHE A 436 24.69 -4.31 -2.90
CA PHE A 436 24.66 -4.15 -4.35
C PHE A 436 23.90 -5.29 -4.99
N GLY A 437 23.41 -5.05 -6.19
CA GLY A 437 22.66 -6.06 -6.88
C GLY A 437 22.04 -5.55 -8.16
N GLY A 438 21.19 -6.37 -8.74
CA GLY A 438 20.47 -6.01 -9.95
C GLY A 438 19.40 -7.02 -10.30
N GLY A 439 18.60 -6.67 -11.29
CA GLY A 439 17.52 -7.54 -11.72
C GLY A 439 17.01 -7.18 -13.11
N VAL A 440 16.23 -8.09 -13.64
CA VAL A 440 15.47 -7.92 -14.87
C VAL A 440 14.00 -8.23 -14.58
N THR A 441 13.13 -7.36 -15.07
CA THR A 441 11.68 -7.53 -14.98
C THR A 441 11.10 -7.41 -16.37
N ARG A 442 10.29 -8.39 -16.76
CA ARG A 442 9.46 -8.32 -17.95
C ARG A 442 8.04 -8.03 -17.56
N HIS A 443 7.47 -7.01 -18.20
CA HIS A 443 6.09 -6.55 -18.00
C HIS A 443 5.23 -6.92 -19.20
N TRP A 444 4.00 -7.31 -18.93
CA TRP A 444 2.92 -7.50 -19.90
C TRP A 444 1.75 -6.65 -19.46
N PHE A 445 1.47 -5.59 -20.21
CA PHE A 445 0.34 -4.71 -19.98
C PHE A 445 -0.81 -5.15 -20.89
N SER A 446 -1.99 -5.25 -20.32
CA SER A 446 -3.27 -5.30 -21.03
C SER A 446 -3.97 -3.99 -20.72
N PRO A 447 -3.69 -2.91 -21.47
CA PRO A 447 -4.13 -1.59 -21.08
C PRO A 447 -5.64 -1.47 -21.14
N GLU A 448 -6.27 -2.01 -22.19
CA GLU A 448 -7.69 -1.93 -22.38
C GLU A 448 -8.07 -2.94 -23.46
N VAL A 449 -8.92 -3.89 -23.12
CA VAL A 449 -9.56 -4.78 -24.08
C VAL A 449 -11.04 -4.77 -23.75
N ALA A 450 -11.84 -4.16 -24.62
CA ALA A 450 -13.28 -4.17 -24.53
C ALA A 450 -13.84 -5.01 -25.68
N THR A 451 -14.67 -5.98 -25.34
CA THR A 451 -15.40 -6.80 -26.31
C THR A 451 -16.89 -6.55 -26.11
N ALA A 452 -17.60 -6.29 -27.17
CA ALA A 452 -19.06 -6.21 -27.14
C ALA A 452 -19.60 -7.26 -28.08
N SER A 453 -20.51 -8.13 -27.64
CA SER A 453 -21.25 -9.06 -28.43
C SER A 453 -22.73 -8.70 -28.39
N ILE A 454 -23.36 -8.77 -29.55
CA ILE A 454 -24.79 -8.56 -29.74
C ILE A 454 -25.35 -9.81 -30.42
N ASP A 455 -26.23 -10.50 -29.75
CA ASP A 455 -26.96 -11.62 -30.25
C ASP A 455 -28.42 -11.19 -30.40
N TYR A 456 -28.90 -11.21 -31.63
CA TYR A 456 -30.26 -10.86 -31.96
C TYR A 456 -30.93 -12.01 -32.63
N PHE A 457 -32.03 -12.48 -32.08
CA PHE A 457 -32.87 -13.53 -32.67
C PHE A 457 -34.19 -12.94 -33.15
N ASP A 458 -34.44 -13.03 -34.45
CA ASP A 458 -35.71 -12.66 -35.08
C ASP A 458 -36.35 -13.90 -35.74
N SER A 459 -37.37 -14.40 -35.09
CA SER A 459 -38.08 -15.61 -35.56
C SER A 459 -38.90 -15.40 -36.81
N LEU A 460 -39.26 -14.16 -37.15
CA LEU A 460 -40.12 -13.83 -38.29
C LEU A 460 -39.32 -13.68 -39.57
N LEU A 461 -38.08 -13.30 -39.53
CA LEU A 461 -37.27 -13.02 -40.71
C LEU A 461 -36.31 -14.15 -41.10
N MET A 462 -35.65 -14.81 -40.20
CA MET A 462 -34.57 -15.74 -40.55
C MET A 462 -34.54 -17.05 -39.76
N ASN A 463 -35.25 -17.18 -38.67
CA ASN A 463 -35.19 -18.33 -37.76
C ASN A 463 -33.74 -18.69 -37.36
N ASP A 464 -32.86 -17.70 -37.33
CA ASP A 464 -31.43 -17.83 -37.02
C ASP A 464 -31.00 -16.67 -36.11
N THR A 465 -29.96 -16.88 -35.32
CA THR A 465 -29.39 -15.87 -34.43
C THR A 465 -28.28 -15.09 -35.14
N LEU A 466 -28.44 -13.78 -35.23
CA LEU A 466 -27.40 -12.91 -35.74
C LEU A 466 -26.37 -12.60 -34.64
N HIS A 467 -25.14 -13.05 -34.81
CA HIS A 467 -24.03 -12.76 -33.91
C HIS A 467 -23.17 -11.64 -34.45
N HIS A 468 -23.04 -10.57 -33.71
CA HIS A 468 -22.08 -9.51 -33.97
C HIS A 468 -21.14 -9.37 -32.80
N THR A 469 -19.83 -9.43 -33.05
CA THR A 469 -18.79 -9.18 -32.05
C THR A 469 -17.97 -7.98 -32.48
N LEU A 470 -17.76 -7.06 -31.56
CA LEU A 470 -16.92 -5.87 -31.71
C LEU A 470 -15.80 -5.91 -30.70
N ASP A 471 -14.57 -6.01 -31.15
CA ASP A 471 -13.39 -5.92 -30.32
C ASP A 471 -12.82 -4.50 -30.40
N ILE A 472 -12.73 -3.84 -29.28
CA ILE A 472 -12.15 -2.50 -29.14
C ILE A 472 -10.98 -2.58 -28.16
N GLY A 473 -9.83 -2.04 -28.57
CA GLY A 473 -8.70 -1.89 -27.65
C GLY A 473 -7.37 -2.30 -28.24
N SER A 474 -6.33 -2.14 -27.44
CA SER A 474 -4.97 -2.37 -27.88
C SER A 474 -4.48 -3.77 -27.55
N SER A 475 -3.66 -4.33 -28.45
CA SER A 475 -2.92 -5.56 -28.19
C SER A 475 -2.04 -5.43 -26.93
N MET A 476 -1.77 -6.57 -26.31
CA MET A 476 -0.86 -6.67 -25.15
C MET A 476 0.48 -5.97 -25.42
N VAL A 477 0.84 -5.04 -24.55
CA VAL A 477 2.08 -4.28 -24.63
C VAL A 477 3.15 -4.91 -23.74
N MET A 478 4.32 -5.20 -24.31
CA MET A 478 5.44 -5.80 -23.58
C MET A 478 6.58 -4.81 -23.35
N ALA A 479 7.10 -4.78 -22.13
CA ALA A 479 8.27 -3.98 -21.78
C ALA A 479 9.25 -4.76 -20.91
N ASN A 480 10.49 -4.30 -20.86
CA ASN A 480 11.51 -4.86 -19.98
C ASN A 480 12.16 -3.75 -19.16
N THR A 481 12.36 -4.01 -17.89
CA THR A 481 13.12 -3.14 -16.97
C THR A 481 14.39 -3.85 -16.54
N PHE A 482 15.52 -3.18 -16.69
CA PHE A 482 16.83 -3.61 -16.18
C PHE A 482 17.21 -2.70 -15.03
N THR A 483 17.65 -3.25 -13.91
CA THR A 483 18.04 -2.48 -12.73
C THR A 483 19.39 -2.92 -12.23
N LEU A 484 20.21 -1.95 -11.79
CA LEU A 484 21.45 -2.15 -11.04
C LEU A 484 21.46 -1.16 -9.89
N PHE A 485 21.93 -1.57 -8.74
CA PHE A 485 22.11 -0.66 -7.61
C PHE A 485 23.36 -1.00 -6.81
N GLY A 486 23.87 0.01 -6.12
CA GLY A 486 24.89 -0.11 -5.12
C GLY A 486 24.68 0.95 -4.05
N GLU A 487 24.80 0.59 -2.79
CA GLU A 487 24.72 1.48 -1.65
C GLU A 487 25.72 1.08 -0.57
N ASP A 488 26.24 2.04 0.17
CA ASP A 488 27.09 1.80 1.32
C ASP A 488 26.56 2.59 2.53
N ASP A 489 26.40 1.93 3.63
CA ASP A 489 26.06 2.48 4.93
C ASP A 489 27.35 2.64 5.72
N TRP A 490 28.00 3.81 5.58
CA TRP A 490 29.31 4.11 6.10
C TRP A 490 29.22 4.78 7.47
N SER A 491 29.75 4.13 8.49
CA SER A 491 29.98 4.67 9.83
C SER A 491 31.28 5.48 9.84
N VAL A 492 31.20 6.77 9.50
CA VAL A 492 32.37 7.68 9.42
C VAL A 492 32.99 7.86 10.80
N SER A 493 32.13 7.95 11.83
CA SER A 493 32.49 8.00 13.24
C SER A 493 31.31 7.49 14.08
N ASP A 494 31.48 7.38 15.38
CA ASP A 494 30.38 7.02 16.29
C ASP A 494 29.21 8.02 16.21
N ALA A 495 29.51 9.28 15.95
CA ALA A 495 28.51 10.34 15.81
C ALA A 495 27.94 10.46 14.40
N LEU A 496 28.73 10.23 13.35
CA LEU A 496 28.35 10.48 11.96
C LEU A 496 28.23 9.16 11.17
N LYS A 497 27.05 8.90 10.62
CA LYS A 497 26.77 7.80 9.72
C LYS A 497 26.17 8.32 8.42
N VAL A 498 26.64 7.84 7.28
CA VAL A 498 26.24 8.29 5.94
C VAL A 498 25.87 7.07 5.11
N ASN A 499 24.67 7.07 4.56
CA ASN A 499 24.27 6.12 3.53
C ASN A 499 24.28 6.83 2.19
N TYR A 500 25.03 6.34 1.23
CA TYR A 500 25.06 6.84 -0.13
C TYR A 500 24.92 5.69 -1.11
N GLY A 501 24.18 5.94 -2.18
CA GLY A 501 23.89 4.89 -3.14
C GLY A 501 23.45 5.43 -4.48
N LEU A 502 23.45 4.53 -5.44
CA LEU A 502 23.07 4.78 -6.81
C LEU A 502 22.15 3.67 -7.30
N HIS A 503 21.00 4.06 -7.84
CA HIS A 503 20.09 3.17 -8.55
C HIS A 503 20.11 3.51 -10.03
N LEU A 504 20.45 2.55 -10.86
CA LEU A 504 20.42 2.62 -12.31
C LEU A 504 19.23 1.81 -12.79
N SER A 505 18.42 2.39 -13.64
CA SER A 505 17.33 1.64 -14.28
C SER A 505 17.25 1.98 -15.77
N CYS A 506 16.84 1.01 -16.56
CA CYS A 506 16.64 1.17 -17.99
C CYS A 506 15.32 0.46 -18.36
N PHE A 507 14.33 1.23 -18.76
CA PHE A 507 13.05 0.72 -19.23
C PHE A 507 13.05 0.71 -20.76
N ARG A 508 12.71 -0.44 -21.35
CA ARG A 508 12.63 -0.62 -22.80
C ARG A 508 11.23 -1.08 -23.19
N LEU A 509 10.60 -0.29 -24.06
CA LEU A 509 9.35 -0.59 -24.72
C LEU A 509 9.55 -0.54 -26.24
N SER A 510 9.46 -1.67 -26.93
CA SER A 510 9.79 -1.76 -28.36
C SER A 510 11.13 -1.08 -28.70
N ASP A 511 11.08 0.00 -29.48
CA ASP A 511 12.26 0.79 -29.90
C ASP A 511 12.58 1.96 -28.95
N THR A 512 11.76 2.17 -27.93
CA THR A 512 11.95 3.28 -26.98
C THR A 512 12.69 2.80 -25.74
N VAL A 513 13.74 3.53 -25.35
CA VAL A 513 14.57 3.19 -24.20
C VAL A 513 14.69 4.40 -23.29
N TYR A 514 14.40 4.23 -22.00
CA TYR A 514 14.47 5.25 -20.97
C TYR A 514 15.50 4.86 -19.90
N PRO A 515 16.76 5.30 -20.02
CA PRO A 515 17.75 5.14 -18.96
C PRO A 515 17.50 6.16 -17.85
N SER A 516 17.78 5.79 -16.61
CA SER A 516 17.69 6.68 -15.46
C SER A 516 18.79 6.42 -14.45
N LEU A 517 19.39 7.52 -13.99
CA LEU A 517 20.37 7.55 -12.91
C LEU A 517 19.73 8.20 -11.68
N GLN A 518 19.67 7.50 -10.56
CA GLN A 518 18.93 7.89 -9.37
C GLN A 518 19.85 7.88 -8.14
N PRO A 519 20.60 8.97 -7.89
CA PRO A 519 21.44 9.10 -6.70
C PRO A 519 20.59 9.24 -5.44
N ARG A 520 21.10 8.70 -4.36
CA ARG A 520 20.50 8.73 -3.03
C ARG A 520 21.54 8.98 -1.98
N LEU A 521 21.19 9.82 -1.01
CA LEU A 521 22.06 10.19 0.09
C LEU A 521 21.20 10.34 1.34
N SER A 522 21.64 9.75 2.43
CA SER A 522 21.13 10.10 3.76
C SER A 522 22.28 10.14 4.76
N ALA A 523 22.19 11.03 5.71
CA ALA A 523 23.18 11.17 6.75
C ALA A 523 22.51 11.39 8.10
N ARG A 524 23.11 10.83 9.14
CA ARG A 524 22.70 11.01 10.53
C ARG A 524 23.90 11.50 11.34
N LEU A 525 23.70 12.61 12.04
CA LEU A 525 24.63 13.13 13.04
C LEU A 525 24.02 13.01 14.44
N LEU A 526 24.68 12.25 15.30
CA LEU A 526 24.34 12.12 16.71
C LEU A 526 24.99 13.27 17.47
N LEU A 527 24.19 14.23 17.92
CA LEU A 527 24.70 15.40 18.71
C LEU A 527 24.91 15.05 20.17
N THR A 528 24.01 14.25 20.73
CA THR A 528 24.12 13.63 22.05
C THR A 528 23.63 12.17 21.96
N PRO A 529 23.83 11.33 22.96
CA PRO A 529 23.29 9.98 22.94
C PRO A 529 21.78 9.91 22.70
N ASP A 530 21.06 11.00 22.93
CA ASP A 530 19.61 11.10 22.91
C ASP A 530 19.08 11.98 21.78
N LEU A 531 19.94 12.72 21.06
CA LEU A 531 19.57 13.70 20.06
C LEU A 531 20.31 13.42 18.75
N SER A 532 19.56 13.19 17.68
CA SER A 532 20.12 13.03 16.33
C SER A 532 19.50 14.01 15.35
N VAL A 533 20.31 14.42 14.38
CA VAL A 533 19.89 15.19 13.21
C VAL A 533 20.08 14.32 11.98
N LYS A 534 19.10 14.31 11.09
CA LYS A 534 19.12 13.53 9.85
C LYS A 534 18.84 14.43 8.66
N VAL A 535 19.48 14.12 7.55
CA VAL A 535 19.19 14.72 6.24
C VAL A 535 19.13 13.63 5.19
N GLY A 536 18.32 13.85 4.17
CA GLY A 536 18.18 12.88 3.08
C GLY A 536 17.84 13.54 1.76
N TYR A 537 18.36 12.96 0.69
CA TYR A 537 18.05 13.30 -0.70
C TYR A 537 17.80 12.03 -1.50
N ALA A 538 16.80 12.05 -2.37
CA ALA A 538 16.54 10.98 -3.31
C ALA A 538 16.05 11.52 -4.65
N ALA A 539 16.65 11.02 -5.72
CA ALA A 539 16.13 11.11 -7.08
C ALA A 539 15.42 9.80 -7.44
N MET A 540 14.25 9.89 -8.02
CA MET A 540 13.37 8.74 -8.27
C MET A 540 12.75 8.82 -9.66
N THR A 541 12.49 7.65 -10.29
CA THR A 541 11.86 7.55 -11.60
C THR A 541 10.83 6.43 -11.59
N GLN A 542 9.70 6.67 -12.25
CA GLN A 542 8.60 5.73 -12.38
C GLN A 542 8.25 5.54 -13.86
N TYR A 543 8.04 4.27 -14.26
CA TYR A 543 7.75 3.88 -15.64
C TYR A 543 6.35 3.29 -15.83
N VAL A 544 5.63 3.04 -14.75
CA VAL A 544 4.30 2.44 -14.75
C VAL A 544 3.36 3.37 -13.99
N HIS A 545 2.29 3.80 -14.62
CA HIS A 545 1.35 4.80 -14.12
C HIS A 545 -0.02 4.18 -13.87
N LEU A 546 -0.74 4.69 -12.88
CA LEU A 546 -2.16 4.41 -12.68
C LEU A 546 -2.96 5.63 -13.14
N LEU A 547 -3.81 5.42 -14.12
CA LEU A 547 -4.76 6.45 -14.54
C LEU A 547 -6.04 6.32 -13.72
N SER A 548 -6.33 7.32 -12.89
CA SER A 548 -7.50 7.38 -12.02
C SER A 548 -8.25 8.68 -12.20
N THR A 549 -9.57 8.61 -12.39
CA THR A 549 -10.45 9.77 -12.53
C THR A 549 -10.89 10.35 -11.19
N THR A 550 -10.83 9.55 -10.12
CA THR A 550 -11.36 9.89 -8.80
C THR A 550 -10.27 9.94 -7.73
N SER A 551 -10.60 10.43 -6.54
CA SER A 551 -9.75 10.35 -5.34
C SER A 551 -9.85 8.98 -4.64
N VAL A 552 -10.78 8.15 -5.06
CA VAL A 552 -10.95 6.77 -4.60
C VAL A 552 -10.35 5.86 -5.66
N THR A 553 -9.49 4.92 -5.26
CA THR A 553 -8.96 3.91 -6.17
C THR A 553 -10.09 2.96 -6.55
N LEU A 554 -10.51 3.02 -7.79
CA LEU A 554 -11.57 2.17 -8.32
C LEU A 554 -10.95 0.99 -9.09
N PRO A 555 -11.64 -0.13 -9.20
CA PRO A 555 -11.19 -1.24 -10.04
C PRO A 555 -11.08 -0.86 -11.54
N THR A 556 -11.74 0.22 -11.96
CA THR A 556 -11.65 0.78 -13.32
C THR A 556 -10.36 1.55 -13.59
N ASP A 557 -9.53 1.80 -12.58
CA ASP A 557 -8.24 2.48 -12.75
C ASP A 557 -7.26 1.59 -13.53
N LEU A 558 -6.54 2.19 -14.49
CA LEU A 558 -5.70 1.48 -15.45
C LEU A 558 -4.21 1.61 -15.16
N TRP A 559 -3.50 0.49 -15.19
CA TRP A 559 -2.03 0.47 -15.15
C TRP A 559 -1.44 0.54 -16.56
N MET A 560 -0.75 1.66 -16.85
CA MET A 560 -0.21 1.99 -18.16
C MET A 560 1.31 2.14 -18.14
N PRO A 561 2.03 1.71 -19.18
CA PRO A 561 3.47 1.96 -19.31
C PRO A 561 3.75 3.36 -19.82
N VAL A 562 4.98 3.83 -19.63
CA VAL A 562 5.52 4.95 -20.41
C VAL A 562 5.61 4.59 -21.89
N THR A 563 5.36 5.58 -22.76
CA THR A 563 5.43 5.44 -24.23
C THR A 563 6.25 6.56 -24.82
N ARG A 564 6.32 6.68 -26.14
CA ARG A 564 6.98 7.83 -26.78
C ARG A 564 6.29 9.17 -26.45
N ARG A 565 4.98 9.15 -26.18
CA ARG A 565 4.18 10.35 -25.87
C ARG A 565 4.10 10.60 -24.37
N VAL A 566 4.07 9.55 -23.57
CA VAL A 566 3.97 9.60 -22.11
C VAL A 566 5.33 9.29 -21.52
N LEU A 567 6.03 10.33 -21.04
CA LEU A 567 7.39 10.24 -20.53
C LEU A 567 7.42 9.68 -19.09
N PRO A 568 8.54 9.09 -18.67
CA PRO A 568 8.71 8.66 -17.28
C PRO A 568 8.49 9.80 -16.30
N MET A 569 7.71 9.56 -15.25
CA MET A 569 7.63 10.49 -14.13
C MET A 569 8.94 10.50 -13.35
N ARG A 570 9.33 11.68 -12.87
CA ARG A 570 10.55 11.87 -12.05
C ARG A 570 10.22 12.66 -10.81
N SER A 571 10.94 12.39 -9.74
CA SER A 571 10.88 13.24 -8.55
C SER A 571 12.25 13.43 -7.91
N HIS A 572 12.41 14.58 -7.27
CA HIS A 572 13.53 14.93 -6.43
C HIS A 572 12.99 15.33 -5.06
N GLN A 573 13.44 14.67 -4.03
CA GLN A 573 13.02 14.96 -2.67
C GLN A 573 14.22 15.24 -1.78
N VAL A 574 14.11 16.30 -0.99
CA VAL A 574 15.03 16.62 0.12
C VAL A 574 14.21 16.57 1.40
N ALA A 575 14.78 16.00 2.45
CA ALA A 575 14.19 16.00 3.77
C ALA A 575 15.27 16.24 4.84
N GLY A 576 14.86 16.87 5.92
CA GLY A 576 15.69 17.07 7.10
C GLY A 576 14.87 16.91 8.37
N GLY A 577 15.46 16.39 9.42
CA GLY A 577 14.74 16.17 10.67
C GLY A 577 15.62 16.02 11.88
N VAL A 578 14.97 16.11 13.03
CA VAL A 578 15.54 15.97 14.36
C VAL A 578 14.77 14.89 15.10
N SER A 579 15.49 13.98 15.75
CA SER A 579 14.90 12.96 16.62
C SER A 579 15.52 13.07 18.02
N TYR A 580 14.66 13.12 19.03
CA TYR A 580 15.04 13.20 20.43
C TYR A 580 14.32 12.13 21.24
N SER A 581 15.08 11.37 22.04
CA SER A 581 14.52 10.35 22.93
C SER A 581 14.65 10.77 24.37
N LEU A 582 13.50 10.95 25.04
CA LEU A 582 13.45 11.17 26.46
C LEU A 582 13.31 9.82 27.17
N SER A 583 14.44 9.32 27.71
CA SER A 583 14.56 7.97 28.27
C SER A 583 13.37 7.55 29.12
N GLY A 584 12.68 6.47 28.71
CA GLY A 584 11.58 5.87 29.46
C GLY A 584 10.27 6.66 29.44
N ILE A 585 10.22 7.83 28.80
CA ILE A 585 9.03 8.68 28.75
C ILE A 585 8.43 8.69 27.34
N ALA A 586 9.14 9.24 26.35
CA ALA A 586 8.65 9.37 24.98
C ALA A 586 9.78 9.66 23.98
N ASP A 587 9.56 9.33 22.73
CA ASP A 587 10.40 9.69 21.58
C ASP A 587 9.71 10.78 20.77
N PHE A 588 10.47 11.78 20.37
CA PHE A 588 10.04 12.94 19.60
C PHE A 588 10.76 12.95 18.27
N SER A 589 10.06 13.18 17.18
CA SER A 589 10.67 13.49 15.90
C SER A 589 9.94 14.62 15.19
N ALA A 590 10.72 15.47 14.53
CA ALA A 590 10.21 16.52 13.66
C ALA A 590 10.98 16.48 12.35
N GLU A 591 10.25 16.45 11.23
CA GLU A 591 10.80 16.37 9.88
C GLU A 591 10.23 17.48 9.00
N VAL A 592 11.05 18.02 8.11
CA VAL A 592 10.64 18.93 7.03
C VAL A 592 11.01 18.30 5.70
N TYR A 593 10.19 18.50 4.69
CA TYR A 593 10.49 17.98 3.36
C TYR A 593 10.06 18.94 2.25
N TYR A 594 10.75 18.84 1.12
CA TYR A 594 10.38 19.42 -0.16
C TYR A 594 10.54 18.38 -1.26
N LYS A 595 9.53 18.22 -2.11
CA LYS A 595 9.50 17.28 -3.23
C LYS A 595 9.08 18.01 -4.50
N HIS A 596 9.85 17.86 -5.55
CA HIS A 596 9.54 18.30 -6.89
C HIS A 596 9.28 17.10 -7.79
N MET A 597 8.28 17.21 -8.67
CA MET A 597 7.83 16.12 -9.55
C MET A 597 7.65 16.64 -10.97
N ASP A 598 8.14 15.87 -11.94
CA ASP A 598 8.04 16.14 -13.37
C ASP A 598 7.30 15.03 -14.09
N ASN A 599 6.65 15.40 -15.20
CA ASN A 599 5.87 14.52 -16.09
C ASN A 599 4.73 13.79 -15.36
N LEU A 600 4.11 14.45 -14.39
CA LEU A 600 2.92 13.93 -13.74
C LEU A 600 1.79 13.80 -14.74
N LEU A 601 0.96 12.77 -14.58
CA LEU A 601 -0.18 12.50 -15.47
C LEU A 601 -1.49 12.88 -14.81
N GLU A 602 -2.36 13.50 -15.59
CA GLU A 602 -3.76 13.78 -15.24
C GLU A 602 -4.63 13.61 -16.50
N TYR A 603 -5.88 13.22 -16.33
CA TYR A 603 -6.84 13.26 -17.45
C TYR A 603 -7.11 14.69 -17.91
N ARG A 604 -7.33 14.85 -19.22
CA ARG A 604 -7.91 16.07 -19.79
C ARG A 604 -9.26 16.35 -19.17
N ASP A 605 -9.64 17.61 -19.12
CA ASP A 605 -10.97 17.99 -18.65
C ASP A 605 -12.03 17.37 -19.58
N GLY A 606 -13.03 16.68 -18.99
CA GLY A 606 -14.07 15.98 -19.73
C GLY A 606 -13.67 14.64 -20.34
N ALA A 607 -12.41 14.22 -20.24
CA ALA A 607 -11.99 12.92 -20.75
C ALA A 607 -12.50 11.79 -19.86
N THR A 608 -13.04 10.76 -20.48
CA THR A 608 -13.40 9.49 -19.85
C THR A 608 -12.75 8.35 -20.63
N LEU A 609 -12.32 7.32 -19.96
CA LEU A 609 -11.73 6.17 -20.61
C LEU A 609 -12.80 5.21 -21.10
N LEU A 610 -13.81 4.92 -20.27
CA LEU A 610 -14.92 4.04 -20.62
C LEU A 610 -15.76 4.66 -21.74
N GLY A 611 -15.89 3.95 -22.85
CA GLY A 611 -16.63 4.40 -24.03
C GLY A 611 -15.89 5.36 -24.95
N SER A 612 -14.59 5.60 -24.75
CA SER A 612 -13.78 6.40 -25.67
C SER A 612 -13.14 5.51 -26.74
N TYR A 613 -13.23 5.95 -28.01
CA TYR A 613 -12.51 5.35 -29.13
C TYR A 613 -11.08 5.90 -29.28
N ASP A 614 -10.73 6.92 -28.50
CA ASP A 614 -9.41 7.53 -28.52
C ASP A 614 -8.37 6.67 -27.81
N ALA A 615 -7.16 6.61 -28.35
CA ALA A 615 -6.04 6.02 -27.62
C ALA A 615 -5.84 6.74 -26.29
N TRP A 616 -5.65 6.00 -25.22
CA TRP A 616 -5.52 6.53 -23.86
C TRP A 616 -4.46 7.65 -23.72
N GLU A 617 -3.39 7.61 -24.53
CA GLU A 617 -2.36 8.65 -24.58
C GLU A 617 -2.91 10.03 -24.97
N ASN A 618 -4.02 10.09 -25.73
CA ASN A 618 -4.65 11.34 -26.12
C ASN A 618 -5.56 11.91 -25.03
N LEU A 619 -5.95 11.07 -24.07
CA LEU A 619 -6.84 11.43 -22.96
C LEU A 619 -6.11 12.05 -21.77
N VAL A 620 -4.78 12.05 -21.78
CA VAL A 620 -3.96 12.49 -20.66
C VAL A 620 -3.10 13.72 -21.01
N CYS A 621 -2.75 14.47 -19.98
CA CYS A 621 -1.81 15.58 -20.01
C CYS A 621 -0.64 15.32 -19.10
N MET A 622 0.54 15.84 -19.44
CA MET A 622 1.74 15.79 -18.61
C MET A 622 2.05 17.15 -18.02
N GLY A 623 2.25 17.20 -16.72
CA GLY A 623 2.56 18.40 -15.97
C GLY A 623 3.69 18.21 -14.98
N ARG A 624 3.80 19.16 -14.08
CA ARG A 624 4.74 19.15 -12.94
C ARG A 624 4.02 19.42 -11.65
N GLY A 625 4.65 19.09 -10.54
CA GLY A 625 4.07 19.36 -9.23
C GLY A 625 5.14 19.54 -8.17
N TRP A 626 4.72 20.06 -7.03
CA TRP A 626 5.58 20.17 -5.86
C TRP A 626 4.78 19.96 -4.59
N SER A 627 5.44 19.42 -3.59
CA SER A 627 4.89 19.21 -2.26
C SER A 627 5.91 19.55 -1.19
N TYR A 628 5.45 20.15 -0.12
CA TYR A 628 6.28 20.45 1.04
C TYR A 628 5.47 20.39 2.33
N GLY A 629 6.14 20.10 3.44
CA GLY A 629 5.46 20.00 4.71
C GLY A 629 6.37 19.82 5.90
N VAL A 630 5.72 19.84 7.06
CA VAL A 630 6.31 19.61 8.38
C VAL A 630 5.56 18.45 9.01
N GLU A 631 6.29 17.48 9.52
CA GLU A 631 5.79 16.28 10.20
C GLU A 631 6.31 16.27 11.65
N ILE A 632 5.44 16.03 12.62
CA ILE A 632 5.80 15.90 14.02
C ILE A 632 5.22 14.58 14.54
N LEU A 633 6.05 13.79 15.21
CA LEU A 633 5.65 12.55 15.87
C LEU A 633 6.13 12.55 17.30
N VAL A 634 5.21 12.26 18.21
CA VAL A 634 5.51 11.97 19.61
C VAL A 634 5.00 10.57 19.90
N GLN A 635 5.85 9.64 20.29
CA GLN A 635 5.46 8.26 20.55
C GLN A 635 5.97 7.76 21.90
N ARG A 636 5.20 6.87 22.49
CA ARG A 636 5.56 6.17 23.72
C ARG A 636 5.31 4.66 23.52
N GLU A 637 6.35 3.86 23.65
CA GLU A 637 6.30 2.41 23.39
C GLU A 637 6.30 1.56 24.65
N VAL A 638 6.64 2.14 25.81
CA VAL A 638 6.86 1.41 27.06
C VAL A 638 5.89 1.88 28.14
N GLY A 639 5.43 0.94 28.98
CA GLY A 639 4.55 1.19 30.12
C GLY A 639 3.08 0.77 29.86
N ARG A 640 2.19 1.14 30.79
CA ARG A 640 0.76 0.82 30.68
C ARG A 640 0.02 1.67 29.65
N LEU A 641 0.48 2.91 29.45
CA LEU A 641 -0.03 3.82 28.45
C LEU A 641 1.00 3.91 27.34
N THR A 642 0.63 3.44 26.15
CA THR A 642 1.43 3.48 24.92
C THR A 642 0.63 4.14 23.81
N GLY A 643 1.30 4.53 22.73
CA GLY A 643 0.65 5.17 21.60
C GLY A 643 1.48 6.28 20.97
N TRP A 644 0.83 7.09 20.13
CA TRP A 644 1.50 8.21 19.47
C TRP A 644 0.54 9.35 19.14
N VAL A 645 1.12 10.53 18.96
CA VAL A 645 0.47 11.72 18.40
C VAL A 645 1.26 12.10 17.16
N GLY A 646 0.60 12.10 16.01
CA GLY A 646 1.17 12.47 14.72
C GLY A 646 0.50 13.74 14.19
N TYR A 647 1.29 14.72 13.76
CA TYR A 647 0.79 15.94 13.12
C TYR A 647 1.54 16.20 11.83
N THR A 648 0.80 16.54 10.78
CA THR A 648 1.33 16.95 9.49
C THR A 648 0.71 18.27 9.06
N TRP A 649 1.56 19.21 8.69
CA TRP A 649 1.18 20.37 7.89
C TRP A 649 1.78 20.21 6.50
N SER A 650 0.98 20.28 5.43
CA SER A 650 1.49 20.08 4.08
C SER A 650 0.76 20.89 3.02
N ARG A 651 1.41 21.08 1.88
CA ARG A 651 0.83 21.67 0.68
C ARG A 651 1.32 20.91 -0.56
N THR A 652 0.37 20.51 -1.42
CA THR A 652 0.65 19.82 -2.67
C THR A 652 -0.03 20.53 -3.82
N MET A 653 0.76 20.96 -4.82
CA MET A 653 0.31 21.71 -5.98
C MET A 653 0.65 20.98 -7.28
N ARG A 654 -0.14 21.23 -8.30
CA ARG A 654 0.01 20.71 -9.67
C ARG A 654 0.02 21.86 -10.65
N LEU A 655 0.72 21.72 -11.77
CA LEU A 655 0.80 22.70 -12.84
C LEU A 655 0.92 21.99 -14.19
N PHE A 656 0.00 22.27 -15.09
CA PHE A 656 -0.04 21.74 -16.45
C PHE A 656 -0.12 22.94 -17.42
N ASP A 657 1.04 23.40 -17.85
CA ASP A 657 1.23 24.62 -18.64
C ASP A 657 1.88 24.34 -20.02
N ARG A 658 2.04 23.06 -20.41
CA ARG A 658 2.60 22.71 -21.72
C ARG A 658 1.56 22.95 -22.81
N LYS A 659 1.98 23.58 -23.90
CA LYS A 659 1.12 23.89 -25.05
C LYS A 659 0.37 22.66 -25.56
N GLY A 660 -0.96 22.75 -25.57
CA GLY A 660 -1.87 21.66 -25.95
C GLY A 660 -2.06 20.57 -24.89
N GLN A 661 -1.51 20.78 -23.70
CA GLN A 661 -1.66 19.91 -22.53
C GLN A 661 -2.02 20.74 -21.27
N GLU A 662 -2.57 21.93 -21.49
CA GLU A 662 -2.95 22.80 -20.40
C GLU A 662 -4.16 22.24 -19.63
N LEU A 663 -4.08 22.26 -18.32
CA LEU A 663 -5.22 22.08 -17.43
C LEU A 663 -5.35 23.30 -16.53
N ASN A 664 -6.56 23.63 -16.12
CA ASN A 664 -6.83 24.81 -15.29
C ASN A 664 -6.27 26.10 -15.92
N ASN A 665 -6.39 26.26 -17.24
CA ASN A 665 -5.88 27.39 -18.02
C ASN A 665 -4.35 27.62 -17.88
N GLY A 666 -3.59 26.57 -17.57
CA GLY A 666 -2.15 26.67 -17.32
C GLY A 666 -1.78 27.29 -15.97
N GLU A 667 -2.73 27.48 -15.07
CA GLU A 667 -2.52 28.00 -13.72
C GLU A 667 -2.33 26.88 -12.70
N PRO A 668 -1.53 27.10 -11.64
CA PRO A 668 -1.35 26.11 -10.59
C PRO A 668 -2.65 25.84 -9.81
N PHE A 669 -2.89 24.56 -9.49
CA PHE A 669 -4.03 24.14 -8.67
C PHE A 669 -3.61 23.11 -7.60
N PRO A 670 -4.35 23.01 -6.49
CA PRO A 670 -4.04 22.00 -5.47
C PRO A 670 -4.34 20.59 -5.98
N ALA A 671 -3.55 19.62 -5.56
CA ALA A 671 -3.86 18.21 -5.81
C ALA A 671 -5.20 17.84 -5.13
N LYS A 672 -5.97 16.92 -5.72
CA LYS A 672 -7.28 16.48 -5.18
C LYS A 672 -7.21 15.93 -3.74
N TYR A 673 -6.05 15.45 -3.31
CA TYR A 673 -5.79 14.95 -1.96
C TYR A 673 -4.98 15.91 -1.09
N ASP A 674 -4.80 17.17 -1.52
CA ASP A 674 -4.12 18.19 -0.71
C ASP A 674 -4.91 18.49 0.56
N ARG A 675 -4.33 18.22 1.72
CA ARG A 675 -4.85 18.55 3.04
C ARG A 675 -3.81 19.37 3.80
N ARG A 676 -4.25 20.46 4.39
CA ARG A 676 -3.36 21.40 5.09
C ARG A 676 -2.92 20.88 6.43
N HIS A 677 -3.84 20.35 7.19
CA HIS A 677 -3.63 19.85 8.54
C HIS A 677 -4.12 18.42 8.63
N ASP A 678 -3.33 17.57 9.23
CA ASP A 678 -3.66 16.19 9.54
C ASP A 678 -3.11 15.86 10.92
N LEU A 679 -3.97 15.44 11.84
CA LEU A 679 -3.63 15.14 13.23
C LEU A 679 -4.24 13.81 13.62
N SER A 680 -3.43 12.91 14.14
CA SER A 680 -3.85 11.64 14.68
C SER A 680 -3.34 11.44 16.10
N VAL A 681 -4.21 10.94 16.96
CA VAL A 681 -3.91 10.58 18.34
C VAL A 681 -4.31 9.11 18.52
N VAL A 682 -3.35 8.27 18.84
CA VAL A 682 -3.58 6.85 19.12
C VAL A 682 -3.08 6.54 20.52
N LEU A 683 -3.97 6.06 21.38
CA LEU A 683 -3.68 5.74 22.76
C LEU A 683 -4.13 4.32 23.09
N ASN A 684 -3.25 3.55 23.70
CA ASN A 684 -3.53 2.21 24.20
C ASN A 684 -3.22 2.18 25.70
N TYR A 685 -4.19 1.76 26.50
CA TYR A 685 -4.05 1.68 27.94
C TYR A 685 -4.30 0.25 28.45
N LYS A 686 -3.25 -0.39 28.92
CA LYS A 686 -3.32 -1.72 29.52
C LYS A 686 -3.77 -1.62 30.98
N LEU A 687 -5.07 -1.81 31.20
CA LEU A 687 -5.66 -1.79 32.53
C LEU A 687 -5.15 -2.99 33.36
N SER A 688 -5.13 -4.19 32.73
CA SER A 688 -4.68 -5.44 33.35
C SER A 688 -4.22 -6.42 32.26
N GLU A 689 -3.72 -7.61 32.68
CA GLU A 689 -3.42 -8.72 31.75
C GLU A 689 -4.66 -9.25 30.98
N ARG A 690 -5.86 -8.84 31.41
CA ARG A 690 -7.12 -9.30 30.84
C ARG A 690 -7.87 -8.25 30.04
N VAL A 691 -7.54 -6.96 30.22
CA VAL A 691 -8.30 -5.87 29.63
C VAL A 691 -7.35 -4.77 29.20
N ASP A 692 -7.46 -4.36 27.94
CA ASP A 692 -6.83 -3.16 27.42
C ASP A 692 -7.84 -2.32 26.63
N PHE A 693 -7.65 -1.00 26.71
CA PHE A 693 -8.43 0.02 26.03
C PHE A 693 -7.61 0.62 24.92
N ASN A 694 -8.26 0.90 23.79
CA ASN A 694 -7.67 1.65 22.71
C ASN A 694 -8.58 2.78 22.25
N VAL A 695 -7.97 3.92 21.94
CA VAL A 695 -8.64 5.14 21.50
C VAL A 695 -7.87 5.71 20.33
N THR A 696 -8.58 6.03 19.27
CA THR A 696 -8.01 6.74 18.12
C THR A 696 -8.86 7.96 17.81
N TRP A 697 -8.24 9.12 17.78
CA TRP A 697 -8.87 10.34 17.31
C TRP A 697 -8.09 10.89 16.12
N VAL A 698 -8.83 11.25 15.08
CA VAL A 698 -8.26 11.83 13.86
C VAL A 698 -8.96 13.13 13.53
N TYR A 699 -8.18 14.10 13.05
CA TYR A 699 -8.66 15.34 12.45
C TYR A 699 -7.87 15.61 11.19
N SER A 700 -8.54 15.96 10.11
CA SER A 700 -7.89 16.52 8.93
C SER A 700 -8.73 17.61 8.29
N SER A 701 -8.06 18.66 7.80
CA SER A 701 -8.72 19.65 6.95
C SER A 701 -9.22 18.96 5.66
N GLY A 702 -10.30 19.51 5.10
CA GLY A 702 -10.92 18.97 3.88
C GLY A 702 -9.93 18.87 2.71
N ASN A 703 -10.04 17.83 1.92
CA ASN A 703 -9.31 17.70 0.66
C ASN A 703 -9.88 18.64 -0.42
N ALA A 704 -9.14 18.85 -1.49
CA ALA A 704 -9.57 19.67 -2.60
C ALA A 704 -10.45 18.86 -3.57
N ALA A 705 -11.49 19.50 -4.11
CA ALA A 705 -12.42 18.91 -5.07
C ALA A 705 -12.81 19.92 -6.14
N SER A 706 -13.10 19.47 -7.35
CA SER A 706 -13.69 20.30 -8.40
C SER A 706 -15.20 20.36 -8.18
N LEU A 707 -15.73 21.55 -7.94
CA LEU A 707 -17.14 21.77 -7.71
C LEU A 707 -17.67 22.83 -8.65
N ALA A 708 -18.78 22.53 -9.34
CA ALA A 708 -19.45 23.50 -10.16
C ALA A 708 -20.07 24.60 -9.31
N THR A 709 -19.67 25.85 -9.55
CA THR A 709 -20.15 27.04 -8.86
C THR A 709 -21.46 27.59 -9.46
N GLN A 710 -21.67 27.33 -10.76
CA GLN A 710 -22.83 27.79 -11.51
C GLN A 710 -23.34 26.70 -12.45
N SER A 711 -24.60 26.76 -12.81
CA SER A 711 -25.23 25.87 -13.78
C SER A 711 -26.12 26.70 -14.71
N TYR A 712 -25.96 26.52 -16.00
CA TYR A 712 -26.71 27.24 -17.03
C TYR A 712 -27.58 26.24 -17.80
N PRO A 713 -28.88 26.53 -18.02
CA PRO A 713 -29.71 25.72 -18.89
C PRO A 713 -29.19 25.79 -20.32
N ILE A 714 -29.19 24.68 -21.01
CA ILE A 714 -28.89 24.63 -22.44
C ILE A 714 -30.17 25.09 -23.19
N ALA A 715 -30.04 26.06 -24.10
CA ALA A 715 -31.09 26.36 -25.04
C ALA A 715 -31.24 25.18 -26.01
N GLN A 716 -32.36 24.46 -25.97
CA GLN A 716 -32.74 23.51 -26.99
C GLN A 716 -33.49 24.25 -28.08
N GLU A 717 -33.21 23.96 -29.36
CA GLU A 717 -34.13 24.32 -30.44
C GLU A 717 -35.47 23.66 -30.13
N GLU A 718 -36.54 24.45 -30.19
CA GLU A 718 -37.91 23.97 -30.09
C GLU A 718 -38.14 22.94 -31.21
N SER A 719 -38.12 21.64 -30.87
CA SER A 719 -38.69 20.62 -31.77
C SER A 719 -40.20 20.67 -31.58
N ASP A 720 -40.93 20.80 -32.68
CA ASP A 720 -42.39 20.83 -32.73
C ASP A 720 -43.09 19.55 -32.23
N ASP A 721 -42.34 18.61 -31.63
CA ASP A 721 -42.88 17.35 -31.16
C ASP A 721 -43.26 17.46 -29.67
N TYR A 722 -44.55 17.62 -29.45
CA TYR A 722 -45.19 17.87 -28.15
C TYR A 722 -45.06 16.68 -27.15
N ASP A 723 -44.57 15.53 -27.56
CA ASP A 723 -44.52 14.33 -26.73
C ASP A 723 -43.19 14.11 -25.97
N HIS A 724 -42.18 14.93 -26.22
CA HIS A 724 -40.95 14.88 -25.45
C HIS A 724 -40.74 16.22 -24.74
N MET A 725 -41.35 16.38 -23.55
CA MET A 725 -40.89 17.41 -22.61
C MET A 725 -39.45 17.09 -22.23
N GLY A 726 -38.55 17.50 -23.14
CA GLY A 726 -37.15 17.28 -23.08
C GLY A 726 -36.61 17.77 -21.74
N ARG A 727 -35.91 16.91 -21.02
CA ARG A 727 -35.04 17.26 -19.86
C ARG A 727 -34.16 18.41 -20.35
N ARG A 728 -34.40 19.62 -19.88
CA ARG A 728 -33.53 20.77 -20.16
C ARG A 728 -32.16 20.41 -19.63
N GLY A 729 -31.22 20.07 -20.52
CA GLY A 729 -29.84 19.83 -20.18
C GLY A 729 -29.27 21.08 -19.47
N ALA A 730 -28.38 20.90 -18.53
CA ALA A 730 -27.71 22.01 -17.88
C ALA A 730 -26.19 21.82 -18.02
N VAL A 731 -25.50 22.91 -18.37
CA VAL A 731 -24.03 22.96 -18.34
C VAL A 731 -23.57 23.44 -16.97
N ASN A 732 -22.71 22.67 -16.35
CA ASN A 732 -22.10 23.02 -15.08
C ASN A 732 -20.79 23.78 -15.30
N TYR A 733 -20.71 25.01 -14.78
CA TYR A 733 -19.53 25.84 -14.83
C TYR A 733 -18.63 25.57 -13.61
N ILE A 734 -17.39 25.18 -13.86
CA ILE A 734 -16.34 24.98 -12.85
C ILE A 734 -15.28 26.06 -13.10
N GLU A 735 -15.11 26.97 -12.15
CA GLU A 735 -14.19 28.12 -12.25
C GLU A 735 -12.73 27.68 -12.31
N GLY A 736 -12.37 26.59 -11.65
CA GLY A 736 -11.01 26.08 -11.63
C GLY A 736 -10.97 24.65 -11.11
N ARG A 737 -9.90 23.93 -11.45
CA ARG A 737 -9.70 22.55 -11.04
C ARG A 737 -9.38 22.49 -9.55
N ASN A 738 -10.06 21.61 -8.81
CA ASN A 738 -9.93 21.44 -7.36
C ASN A 738 -10.10 22.77 -6.58
N ASN A 739 -11.03 23.58 -7.04
CA ASN A 739 -11.33 24.94 -6.56
C ASN A 739 -12.03 24.98 -5.20
N TYR A 740 -12.59 23.88 -4.74
CA TYR A 740 -13.37 23.80 -3.51
C TYR A 740 -12.66 22.99 -2.44
N ARG A 741 -12.75 23.42 -1.17
CA ARG A 741 -12.31 22.64 -0.01
C ARG A 741 -13.50 21.93 0.61
N MET A 742 -13.41 20.60 0.69
CA MET A 742 -14.36 19.78 1.41
C MET A 742 -14.42 20.19 2.88
N PRO A 743 -15.54 19.97 3.58
CA PRO A 743 -15.59 20.16 5.02
C PRO A 743 -14.55 19.33 5.76
N ASP A 744 -14.13 19.81 6.92
CA ASP A 744 -13.15 19.13 7.76
C ASP A 744 -13.65 17.76 8.21
N TYR A 745 -12.73 16.81 8.20
CA TYR A 745 -12.92 15.44 8.65
C TYR A 745 -12.43 15.26 10.07
N HIS A 746 -13.23 14.69 10.95
CA HIS A 746 -12.74 14.22 12.25
C HIS A 746 -13.58 13.06 12.80
N ARG A 747 -12.95 12.19 13.59
CA ARG A 747 -13.56 10.98 14.09
C ARG A 747 -12.89 10.52 15.38
N LEU A 748 -13.68 9.96 16.28
CA LEU A 748 -13.21 9.28 17.49
C LEU A 748 -13.64 7.81 17.42
N ASP A 749 -12.68 6.92 17.59
CA ASP A 749 -12.89 5.47 17.67
C ASP A 749 -12.43 4.97 19.04
N VAL A 750 -13.18 4.07 19.63
CA VAL A 750 -12.87 3.49 20.94
C VAL A 750 -13.01 1.97 20.86
N GLY A 751 -12.09 1.26 21.49
CA GLY A 751 -12.13 -0.19 21.55
C GLY A 751 -11.69 -0.73 22.90
N VAL A 752 -12.14 -1.92 23.22
CA VAL A 752 -11.77 -2.68 24.42
C VAL A 752 -11.47 -4.12 24.01
N ASN A 753 -10.34 -4.63 24.44
CA ASN A 753 -9.96 -6.02 24.25
C ASN A 753 -10.06 -6.79 25.58
N PHE A 754 -10.74 -7.93 25.54
CA PHE A 754 -10.86 -8.86 26.67
C PHE A 754 -10.06 -10.13 26.39
N HIS A 755 -9.00 -10.35 27.14
CA HIS A 755 -8.12 -11.50 27.01
C HIS A 755 -8.45 -12.57 28.06
N LYS A 756 -8.43 -13.84 27.63
CA LYS A 756 -8.52 -14.97 28.54
C LYS A 756 -7.54 -16.07 28.12
N LYS A 757 -6.68 -16.47 29.03
CA LYS A 757 -5.74 -17.58 28.83
C LYS A 757 -6.41 -18.89 29.29
N PHE A 758 -6.28 -19.95 28.49
CA PHE A 758 -6.63 -21.32 28.79
C PHE A 758 -5.34 -22.17 28.83
N LYS A 759 -5.43 -23.44 29.20
CA LYS A 759 -4.23 -24.32 29.26
C LYS A 759 -3.47 -24.44 27.94
N ARG A 760 -4.17 -24.47 26.79
CA ARG A 760 -3.60 -24.66 25.44
C ARG A 760 -4.07 -23.61 24.42
N ALA A 761 -4.77 -22.61 24.86
CA ALA A 761 -5.34 -21.59 23.98
C ALA A 761 -5.42 -20.24 24.68
N ARG A 762 -5.54 -19.17 23.89
CA ARG A 762 -5.84 -17.82 24.35
C ARG A 762 -6.98 -17.26 23.52
N ARG A 763 -7.95 -16.68 24.17
CA ARG A 763 -9.07 -15.98 23.53
C ARG A 763 -8.88 -14.48 23.65
N CYS A 764 -9.22 -13.75 22.60
CA CYS A 764 -9.40 -12.30 22.61
C CYS A 764 -10.78 -11.97 22.07
N ILE A 765 -11.55 -11.14 22.79
CA ILE A 765 -12.79 -10.53 22.31
C ILE A 765 -12.50 -9.04 22.19
N ASN A 766 -12.60 -8.50 20.99
CA ASN A 766 -12.54 -7.07 20.73
C ASN A 766 -13.96 -6.53 20.60
N VAL A 767 -14.25 -5.45 21.29
CA VAL A 767 -15.49 -4.68 21.16
C VAL A 767 -15.05 -3.26 20.85
N SER A 768 -15.49 -2.71 19.73
CA SER A 768 -15.10 -1.38 19.30
C SER A 768 -16.27 -0.60 18.73
N ILE A 769 -16.16 0.71 18.78
CA ILE A 769 -17.12 1.66 18.19
C ILE A 769 -16.31 2.61 17.32
N TYR A 770 -16.59 2.59 16.04
CA TYR A 770 -16.09 3.53 15.07
C TYR A 770 -17.00 4.76 15.04
N ASN A 771 -16.44 5.96 14.98
CA ASN A 771 -17.16 7.22 14.92
C ASN A 771 -18.13 7.42 16.10
N VAL A 772 -17.62 7.37 17.33
CA VAL A 772 -18.40 7.37 18.58
C VAL A 772 -19.40 8.52 18.68
N TYR A 773 -19.07 9.70 18.19
CA TYR A 773 -19.95 10.87 18.22
C TYR A 773 -20.76 11.07 16.93
N ASN A 774 -20.84 10.05 16.08
CA ASN A 774 -21.72 9.98 14.90
C ASN A 774 -21.60 11.19 13.97
N ARG A 775 -20.37 11.69 13.73
CA ARG A 775 -20.18 12.78 12.80
C ARG A 775 -20.45 12.33 11.37
N GLN A 776 -21.21 13.10 10.64
CA GLN A 776 -21.44 12.95 9.21
C GLN A 776 -20.23 13.50 8.46
N ASN A 777 -19.20 12.68 8.29
CA ASN A 777 -18.00 13.07 7.56
C ASN A 777 -18.25 13.09 6.04
N PRO A 778 -17.67 14.06 5.30
CA PRO A 778 -17.88 14.15 3.87
C PRO A 778 -17.12 13.04 3.13
N TYR A 779 -17.86 12.21 2.38
CA TYR A 779 -17.28 11.27 1.42
C TYR A 779 -17.20 11.90 0.03
N MET A 780 -18.33 12.46 -0.44
CA MET A 780 -18.41 13.21 -1.69
C MET A 780 -19.51 14.26 -1.62
N LEU A 781 -19.37 15.28 -2.45
CA LEU A 781 -20.39 16.29 -2.69
C LEU A 781 -20.91 16.13 -4.12
N TYR A 782 -22.22 16.18 -4.28
CA TYR A 782 -22.86 16.17 -5.59
C TYR A 782 -24.06 17.11 -5.62
N ARG A 783 -24.44 17.56 -6.81
CA ARG A 783 -25.67 18.31 -6.98
C ARG A 783 -26.83 17.36 -7.19
N SER A 784 -27.88 17.51 -6.39
CA SER A 784 -29.14 16.81 -6.56
C SER A 784 -30.08 17.67 -7.37
N SER A 785 -30.54 17.17 -8.51
CA SER A 785 -31.68 17.73 -9.24
C SER A 785 -32.97 17.14 -8.64
N ARG A 786 -33.44 17.66 -7.48
CA ARG A 786 -34.77 17.31 -7.01
C ARG A 786 -35.79 18.13 -7.83
N ASP A 787 -36.65 17.39 -8.50
CA ASP A 787 -37.78 17.81 -9.31
C ASP A 787 -37.48 18.65 -10.58
N THR A 788 -37.63 17.99 -11.69
CA THR A 788 -37.65 18.56 -13.04
C THR A 788 -38.81 19.57 -13.25
N TYR A 789 -39.78 19.61 -12.35
CA TYR A 789 -40.98 20.50 -12.42
C TYR A 789 -40.99 21.71 -11.48
N ALA A 790 -40.08 21.74 -10.51
CA ALA A 790 -39.99 22.86 -9.60
C ALA A 790 -38.79 23.76 -9.94
N HIS A 791 -39.00 25.06 -10.05
CA HIS A 791 -37.98 26.10 -10.21
C HIS A 791 -37.05 26.25 -8.99
N TYR A 792 -36.71 25.13 -8.29
CA TYR A 792 -35.84 25.18 -7.14
C TYR A 792 -34.39 25.01 -7.56
N PRO A 793 -33.49 25.82 -7.01
CA PRO A 793 -32.06 25.66 -7.28
C PRO A 793 -31.60 24.27 -6.86
N SER A 794 -30.81 23.57 -7.69
CA SER A 794 -30.20 22.31 -7.35
C SER A 794 -29.43 22.42 -6.06
N ALA A 795 -29.77 21.61 -5.06
CA ALA A 795 -29.09 21.60 -3.77
C ALA A 795 -27.76 20.87 -3.84
N LEU A 796 -26.75 21.41 -3.17
CA LEU A 796 -25.49 20.66 -2.92
C LEU A 796 -25.75 19.67 -1.80
N VAL A 797 -25.56 18.39 -2.09
CA VAL A 797 -25.80 17.28 -1.15
C VAL A 797 -24.46 16.67 -0.77
N GLN A 798 -24.28 16.40 0.52
CA GLN A 798 -23.14 15.67 1.06
C GLN A 798 -23.53 14.20 1.25
N LEU A 799 -22.78 13.29 0.65
CA LEU A 799 -22.83 11.87 0.97
C LEU A 799 -21.83 11.58 2.10
N SER A 800 -22.30 10.92 3.14
CA SER A 800 -21.50 10.43 4.28
C SER A 800 -21.73 8.93 4.42
N LEU A 801 -20.66 8.14 4.54
CA LEU A 801 -20.77 6.68 4.45
C LEU A 801 -20.85 5.98 5.83
N PHE A 802 -20.09 6.49 6.82
CA PHE A 802 -19.93 5.78 8.08
C PHE A 802 -20.50 6.55 9.27
N PRO A 803 -21.74 6.22 9.70
CA PRO A 803 -22.28 6.68 10.97
C PRO A 803 -21.54 6.00 12.13
N ILE A 804 -22.10 6.07 13.34
CA ILE A 804 -21.64 5.26 14.47
C ILE A 804 -21.77 3.77 14.13
N LEU A 805 -20.64 3.03 14.19
CA LEU A 805 -20.58 1.60 13.83
C LEU A 805 -19.99 0.79 14.98
N PRO A 806 -20.81 0.10 15.79
CA PRO A 806 -20.33 -0.87 16.75
C PRO A 806 -19.82 -2.12 16.05
N SER A 807 -18.76 -2.72 16.58
CA SER A 807 -18.15 -3.94 16.05
C SER A 807 -17.73 -4.88 17.15
N VAL A 808 -17.79 -6.16 16.86
CA VAL A 808 -17.31 -7.23 17.74
C VAL A 808 -16.48 -8.20 16.91
N ALA A 809 -15.35 -8.62 17.45
CA ALA A 809 -14.54 -9.68 16.86
C ALA A 809 -14.12 -10.67 17.94
N TYR A 810 -14.15 -11.94 17.60
CA TYR A 810 -13.69 -13.05 18.43
C TYR A 810 -12.48 -13.72 17.79
N THR A 811 -11.39 -13.82 18.53
CA THR A 811 -10.17 -14.51 18.06
C THR A 811 -9.73 -15.56 19.08
N LEU A 812 -9.51 -16.77 18.58
CA LEU A 812 -8.97 -17.90 19.34
C LEU A 812 -7.58 -18.24 18.81
N TYR A 813 -6.58 -18.20 19.68
CA TYR A 813 -5.19 -18.60 19.41
C TYR A 813 -4.94 -19.97 20.09
N PHE A 814 -4.29 -20.89 19.38
CA PHE A 814 -3.99 -22.25 19.86
C PHE A 814 -2.62 -22.75 19.40
#